data_94b5d1b75a1ce137e73d28c689199bd4
#
_entry.id   94b5d1b75a1ce137e73d28c689199bd4
#
_cell.length_a   1.000
_cell.length_b   1.000
_cell.length_c   1.000
_cell.angle_alpha   90.00
_cell.angle_beta   90.00
_cell.angle_gamma   90.00
#
_symmetry.space_group_name_H-M   'P 1'
#
loop_
_entity.id
_entity.type
_entity.pdbx_description
1 polymer ?
#
loop_
_entity_poly.entity_id
_entity_poly.type
_entity_poly.pdbx_seq_one_letter_code
_entity_poly.pdbx_strand_id
1 'polypeptide(L)'
;MAAIHDLLAQIQDEALRERIEKEIDKLSKTKKFGLVFEEHMPECTPLYDVPVKRGATVAKRDGAINDIYVVQSMKGENAICMKKSSDSIEEISVSDLVSVAEFGDPIYPYLKPLDVLCNAPDNDLWHSVIEADNYHALQLLEYLYAGKIDCIYIDPPYNTGAKDWKYNNDYVDSSDSYRHSKWLSFMEKRLKLAKKLLNPKDSVLIVTIDEKEYLHLGCLLEEVFSDAKMQMISSAINGKGVARDSEFARVNEYIFVVRIGEASVTPLSLPEEWMGNVKTSTTNRVRWGSLMRSGSGALRTDSPGCFYPIYISKDKKHFCGAGDVVPPGVDRNTVPIPKDVIALFPIHDDGVEGRWQYSRDKYLEIQEKGYVRISTQTAKGKEATLRYISEGWQKKVESGVIKVIGKAEDGSVLLDDSDYEKEFVPGNQWWIPSHDATEFGSKLLTGIIGKRFSFPKSVYAVQDVLRFFVKSKKNALILDFFAGSGTTLHAVNLLNAEDGGNRRCILVTNNEVSAEEATELEKKGIKPGDPEWDQLGIARYVTWPRTVCSIKGCDIKGKPLKGKYINTDIDMANGFTSNAMFFKLGFLDKTAVALGRQLSELLPVLWLKAGLHGQCPVLENDKEALVILPENHMAILIDEKRYIEFVNQIDAYSQIETIYFVTDSEAGYREMISRYPDKKTYQLYRDYLDNFRINTGR
;
A
#
# COMPACT_ATOMS: atom_id res chain seq x y z
N MET A 1 29.71 15.81 12.76
CA MET A 1 29.63 16.18 14.21
C MET A 1 30.20 17.58 14.45
N ALA A 2 31.42 17.91 13.95
CA ALA A 2 31.99 19.26 14.14
C ALA A 2 31.06 20.39 13.67
N ALA A 3 30.49 20.30 12.47
CA ALA A 3 29.59 21.32 11.92
C ALA A 3 28.30 21.56 12.75
N ILE A 4 27.81 20.56 13.46
CA ILE A 4 26.62 20.71 14.33
C ILE A 4 26.96 21.49 15.59
N HIS A 5 28.13 21.25 16.20
CA HIS A 5 28.58 21.99 17.34
C HIS A 5 28.89 23.48 17.01
N ASP A 6 29.40 23.74 15.79
CA ASP A 6 29.62 25.11 15.32
C ASP A 6 28.29 25.85 15.08
N LEU A 7 27.24 25.15 14.65
CA LEU A 7 25.90 25.72 14.54
C LEU A 7 25.24 25.94 15.89
N LEU A 8 25.41 25.00 16.82
CA LEU A 8 24.94 25.18 18.22
C LEU A 8 25.54 26.38 18.90
N ALA A 9 26.85 26.66 18.67
CA ALA A 9 27.53 27.82 19.24
C ALA A 9 26.94 29.17 18.76
N GLN A 10 26.21 29.19 17.66
CA GLN A 10 25.54 30.40 17.12
C GLN A 10 24.19 30.68 17.78
N ILE A 11 23.63 29.74 18.55
CA ILE A 11 22.37 29.92 19.27
C ILE A 11 22.62 30.76 20.54
N GLN A 12 22.02 31.95 20.60
CA GLN A 12 22.18 32.89 21.72
C GLN A 12 21.38 32.49 22.97
N ASP A 13 20.26 31.75 22.79
CA ASP A 13 19.46 31.22 23.90
C ASP A 13 20.16 29.99 24.49
N GLU A 14 20.76 30.16 25.65
CA GLU A 14 21.54 29.14 26.36
C GLU A 14 20.69 27.94 26.78
N ALA A 15 19.44 28.15 27.18
CA ALA A 15 18.53 27.09 27.58
C ALA A 15 18.08 26.26 26.39
N LEU A 16 17.85 26.88 25.24
CA LEU A 16 17.52 26.20 23.98
C LEU A 16 18.75 25.43 23.45
N ARG A 17 19.93 26.04 23.50
CA ARG A 17 21.19 25.38 23.09
C ARG A 17 21.46 24.12 23.89
N GLU A 18 21.37 24.16 25.23
CA GLU A 18 21.57 22.98 26.07
C GLU A 18 20.53 21.88 25.82
N ARG A 19 19.28 22.24 25.56
CA ARG A 19 18.23 21.26 25.23
C ARG A 19 18.51 20.55 23.89
N ILE A 20 18.91 21.29 22.86
CA ILE A 20 19.25 20.75 21.55
C ILE A 20 20.53 19.92 21.67
N GLU A 21 21.54 20.34 22.40
CA GLU A 21 22.77 19.58 22.62
C GLU A 21 22.50 18.26 23.33
N LYS A 22 21.62 18.22 24.34
CA LYS A 22 21.18 16.99 25.00
C LYS A 22 20.45 16.03 24.05
N GLU A 23 19.60 16.53 23.16
CA GLU A 23 18.92 15.69 22.18
C GLU A 23 19.87 15.18 21.08
N ILE A 24 20.82 16.00 20.64
CA ILE A 24 21.90 15.58 19.71
C ILE A 24 22.78 14.52 20.35
N ASP A 25 23.17 14.68 21.60
CA ASP A 25 23.96 13.71 22.35
C ASP A 25 23.21 12.38 22.53
N LYS A 26 21.90 12.46 22.78
CA LYS A 26 21.03 11.29 22.86
C LYS A 26 20.92 10.58 21.50
N LEU A 27 20.70 11.33 20.43
CA LEU A 27 20.66 10.82 19.06
C LEU A 27 22.01 10.19 18.64
N SER A 28 23.15 10.82 19.00
CA SER A 28 24.49 10.31 18.69
C SER A 28 24.84 9.05 19.48
N LYS A 29 24.35 8.89 20.69
CA LYS A 29 24.55 7.69 21.54
C LYS A 29 23.67 6.51 21.16
N THR A 30 22.50 6.76 20.52
CA THR A 30 21.57 5.69 20.11
C THR A 30 21.96 5.00 18.82
N LYS A 31 22.74 5.63 17.94
CA LYS A 31 23.22 4.99 16.69
C LYS A 31 24.64 4.44 16.86
N LYS A 32 24.76 3.27 17.48
CA LYS A 32 26.04 2.53 17.56
C LYS A 32 26.28 1.63 16.35
N PHE A 33 25.30 1.43 15.48
CA PHE A 33 25.35 0.56 14.31
C PHE A 33 24.47 1.19 13.22
N GLY A 34 25.00 1.37 12.03
CA GLY A 34 24.28 1.91 10.88
C GLY A 34 24.59 1.09 9.64
N LEU A 35 23.68 1.11 8.69
CA LEU A 35 23.91 0.53 7.37
C LEU A 35 24.96 1.39 6.65
N VAL A 36 26.05 0.78 6.21
CA VAL A 36 27.10 1.44 5.43
C VAL A 36 27.18 0.78 4.07
N PHE A 37 26.99 1.55 3.02
CA PHE A 37 27.17 1.12 1.63
C PHE A 37 27.67 2.31 0.80
N GLU A 38 28.28 2.01 -0.35
CA GLU A 38 28.76 3.04 -1.24
C GLU A 38 27.61 3.65 -2.04
N GLU A 39 27.58 4.97 -2.14
CA GLU A 39 26.74 5.65 -3.12
C GLU A 39 27.33 5.43 -4.51
N HIS A 40 26.72 4.56 -5.29
CA HIS A 40 27.08 4.35 -6.67
C HIS A 40 26.61 5.52 -7.53
N MET A 41 27.44 5.87 -8.54
CA MET A 41 27.18 7.00 -9.44
C MET A 41 25.77 6.95 -10.01
N PRO A 42 25.16 8.12 -10.18
CA PRO A 42 23.80 8.22 -10.70
C PRO A 42 23.67 7.66 -12.12
N GLU A 43 22.51 7.10 -12.38
CA GLU A 43 22.15 6.54 -13.67
C GLU A 43 21.95 7.66 -14.71
N CYS A 44 22.44 7.47 -15.92
CA CYS A 44 22.04 8.31 -17.05
C CYS A 44 20.68 7.87 -17.57
N THR A 45 19.83 8.84 -17.91
CA THR A 45 18.48 8.59 -18.39
C THR A 45 18.43 8.69 -19.91
N PRO A 46 18.05 7.63 -20.64
CA PRO A 46 17.83 7.71 -22.07
C PRO A 46 16.53 8.45 -22.39
N LEU A 47 16.62 9.42 -23.30
CA LEU A 47 15.53 10.28 -23.70
C LEU A 47 15.14 9.95 -25.16
N TYR A 48 14.41 8.87 -25.38
CA TYR A 48 14.05 8.38 -26.72
C TYR A 48 13.18 9.36 -27.52
N ASP A 49 12.40 10.20 -26.83
CA ASP A 49 11.51 11.18 -27.46
C ASP A 49 12.24 12.52 -27.75
N VAL A 50 13.51 12.68 -27.32
CA VAL A 50 14.30 13.89 -27.53
C VAL A 50 15.24 13.70 -28.71
N PRO A 51 15.16 14.54 -29.77
CA PRO A 51 15.95 14.37 -30.97
C PRO A 51 17.44 14.61 -30.70
N VAL A 52 18.27 13.81 -31.35
CA VAL A 52 19.74 13.99 -31.36
C VAL A 52 20.06 15.24 -32.18
N LYS A 53 20.73 16.22 -31.58
CA LYS A 53 21.10 17.50 -32.23
C LYS A 53 22.50 17.96 -31.78
N ARG A 54 23.07 18.92 -32.50
CA ARG A 54 24.36 19.51 -32.12
C ARG A 54 24.32 20.04 -30.69
N GLY A 55 25.35 19.68 -29.91
CA GLY A 55 25.49 20.02 -28.50
C GLY A 55 24.72 19.07 -27.55
N ALA A 56 23.95 18.12 -28.06
CA ALA A 56 23.27 17.12 -27.20
C ALA A 56 24.28 16.15 -26.59
N THR A 57 24.00 15.73 -25.37
CA THR A 57 24.65 14.59 -24.71
C THR A 57 23.94 13.32 -25.18
N VAL A 58 24.71 12.35 -25.68
CA VAL A 58 24.15 11.13 -26.29
C VAL A 58 24.92 9.88 -25.83
N ALA A 59 24.28 8.72 -25.93
CA ALA A 59 24.91 7.41 -25.78
C ALA A 59 24.53 6.51 -26.97
N LYS A 60 25.26 5.42 -27.17
CA LYS A 60 24.89 4.37 -28.14
C LYS A 60 23.70 3.57 -27.62
N ARG A 61 22.73 3.29 -28.48
CA ARG A 61 21.51 2.56 -28.12
C ARG A 61 21.76 1.10 -27.70
N ASP A 62 22.82 0.51 -28.27
CA ASP A 62 23.25 -0.87 -28.05
C ASP A 62 24.44 -1.00 -27.08
N GLY A 63 24.86 0.12 -26.45
CA GLY A 63 25.98 0.20 -25.54
C GLY A 63 25.61 0.52 -24.09
N ALA A 64 26.63 0.63 -23.26
CA ALA A 64 26.47 1.13 -21.90
C ALA A 64 26.03 2.61 -21.96
N ILE A 65 24.90 2.93 -21.36
CA ILE A 65 24.33 4.30 -21.35
C ILE A 65 25.27 5.30 -20.67
N ASN A 66 26.16 4.84 -19.81
CA ASN A 66 27.17 5.67 -19.16
C ASN A 66 28.37 6.01 -20.07
N ASP A 67 28.44 5.41 -21.24
CA ASP A 67 29.46 5.74 -22.24
C ASP A 67 28.98 6.96 -23.07
N ILE A 68 29.24 8.14 -22.52
CA ILE A 68 28.62 9.39 -22.92
C ILE A 68 29.46 10.11 -23.99
N TYR A 69 28.78 10.61 -25.00
CA TYR A 69 29.32 11.43 -26.09
C TYR A 69 28.63 12.79 -26.14
N VAL A 70 29.32 13.79 -26.69
CA VAL A 70 28.74 15.10 -27.01
C VAL A 70 28.78 15.28 -28.52
N VAL A 71 27.62 15.62 -29.12
CA VAL A 71 27.50 15.84 -30.55
C VAL A 71 28.15 17.20 -30.95
N GLN A 72 29.26 17.14 -31.64
CA GLN A 72 29.99 18.31 -32.11
C GLN A 72 29.35 18.93 -33.39
N SER A 73 28.95 18.07 -34.33
CA SER A 73 28.28 18.50 -35.56
C SER A 73 27.44 17.39 -36.17
N MET A 74 26.47 17.76 -36.98
CA MET A 74 25.60 16.85 -37.74
C MET A 74 26.08 16.79 -39.18
N LYS A 75 26.12 15.60 -39.78
CA LYS A 75 26.58 15.35 -41.16
C LYS A 75 25.59 14.38 -41.85
N GLY A 76 24.49 14.94 -42.36
CA GLY A 76 23.41 14.13 -42.92
C GLY A 76 22.79 13.20 -41.86
N GLU A 77 22.85 11.89 -42.10
CA GLU A 77 22.34 10.87 -41.16
C GLU A 77 23.37 10.49 -40.06
N ASN A 78 24.56 11.06 -40.07
CA ASN A 78 25.59 10.82 -39.09
C ASN A 78 25.82 12.00 -38.18
N ALA A 79 26.27 11.75 -36.96
CA ALA A 79 26.73 12.74 -35.99
C ALA A 79 28.22 12.53 -35.70
N ILE A 80 28.98 13.63 -35.68
CA ILE A 80 30.34 13.62 -35.18
C ILE A 80 30.29 13.82 -33.67
N CYS A 81 30.66 12.79 -32.93
CA CYS A 81 30.53 12.71 -31.50
C CYS A 81 31.90 12.68 -30.82
N MET A 82 32.08 13.45 -29.77
CA MET A 82 33.28 13.41 -28.93
C MET A 82 32.95 12.64 -27.66
N LYS A 83 33.71 11.60 -27.37
CA LYS A 83 33.57 10.78 -26.18
C LYS A 83 34.05 11.54 -24.95
N LYS A 84 33.21 11.73 -23.93
CA LYS A 84 33.57 12.50 -22.72
C LYS A 84 34.72 11.91 -21.90
N SER A 85 34.90 10.60 -21.93
CA SER A 85 35.90 9.92 -21.11
C SER A 85 37.32 9.93 -21.72
N SER A 86 37.46 10.15 -23.03
CA SER A 86 38.75 10.01 -23.74
C SER A 86 39.00 11.13 -24.76
N ASP A 87 38.07 12.08 -24.92
CA ASP A 87 38.12 13.13 -25.94
C ASP A 87 38.28 12.62 -27.39
N SER A 88 38.07 11.32 -27.61
CA SER A 88 38.13 10.72 -28.95
C SER A 88 36.93 11.13 -29.77
N ILE A 89 37.11 11.34 -31.06
CA ILE A 89 36.08 11.75 -32.01
C ILE A 89 35.67 10.53 -32.84
N GLU A 90 34.38 10.22 -32.85
CA GLU A 90 33.79 9.13 -33.62
C GLU A 90 32.64 9.71 -34.51
N GLU A 91 32.52 9.17 -35.72
CA GLU A 91 31.36 9.41 -36.58
C GLU A 91 30.38 8.25 -36.38
N ILE A 92 29.17 8.57 -35.88
CA ILE A 92 28.16 7.57 -35.49
C ILE A 92 26.85 7.92 -36.18
N SER A 93 26.12 6.88 -36.65
CA SER A 93 24.79 7.08 -37.22
C SER A 93 23.83 7.61 -36.15
N VAL A 94 22.99 8.59 -36.51
CA VAL A 94 21.97 9.15 -35.63
C VAL A 94 20.98 8.06 -35.16
N SER A 95 20.68 7.07 -36.01
CA SER A 95 19.83 5.92 -35.66
C SER A 95 20.40 5.05 -34.53
N ASP A 96 21.72 5.08 -34.33
CA ASP A 96 22.42 4.30 -33.31
C ASP A 96 22.63 5.09 -32.01
N LEU A 97 22.17 6.33 -31.97
CA LEU A 97 22.29 7.22 -30.81
C LEU A 97 20.95 7.45 -30.13
N VAL A 98 21.01 7.68 -28.83
CA VAL A 98 19.91 8.17 -28.01
C VAL A 98 20.40 9.39 -27.21
N SER A 99 19.56 10.43 -27.12
CA SER A 99 19.83 11.54 -26.21
C SER A 99 19.80 11.04 -24.76
N VAL A 100 20.70 11.54 -23.91
CA VAL A 100 20.75 11.17 -22.49
C VAL A 100 20.80 12.42 -21.61
N ALA A 101 20.15 12.35 -20.46
CA ALA A 101 20.30 13.28 -19.37
C ALA A 101 21.23 12.67 -18.32
N GLU A 102 22.22 13.42 -17.87
CA GLU A 102 23.05 13.07 -16.74
C GLU A 102 22.29 13.42 -15.44
N PHE A 103 22.65 12.78 -14.34
CA PHE A 103 22.05 13.11 -13.05
C PHE A 103 22.27 14.60 -12.71
N GLY A 104 21.19 15.25 -12.32
CA GLY A 104 21.20 16.70 -12.05
C GLY A 104 20.74 17.55 -13.24
N ASP A 105 20.74 17.05 -14.46
CA ASP A 105 20.20 17.75 -15.61
C ASP A 105 18.66 17.76 -15.53
N PRO A 106 18.01 18.92 -15.57
CA PRO A 106 16.54 18.99 -15.52
C PRO A 106 15.94 18.39 -16.79
N ILE A 107 15.01 17.46 -16.61
CA ILE A 107 14.21 16.85 -17.68
C ILE A 107 12.74 17.16 -17.47
N TYR A 108 11.98 17.23 -18.55
CA TYR A 108 10.58 17.68 -18.58
C TYR A 108 9.68 16.48 -18.91
N PRO A 109 9.12 15.80 -17.87
CA PRO A 109 8.31 14.62 -18.08
C PRO A 109 6.92 14.99 -18.63
N TYR A 110 6.39 14.10 -19.46
CA TYR A 110 4.98 14.12 -19.87
C TYR A 110 4.44 12.68 -19.89
N LEU A 111 3.12 12.54 -19.88
CA LEU A 111 2.48 11.25 -19.97
C LEU A 111 1.80 11.12 -21.34
N LYS A 112 2.35 10.24 -22.18
CA LYS A 112 1.78 9.91 -23.48
C LYS A 112 0.75 8.81 -23.31
N PRO A 113 -0.54 9.03 -23.61
CA PRO A 113 -1.52 7.96 -23.66
C PRO A 113 -1.13 6.91 -24.71
N LEU A 114 -1.09 5.64 -24.31
CA LEU A 114 -0.81 4.52 -25.20
C LEU A 114 -2.08 3.75 -25.54
N ASP A 115 -2.94 3.51 -24.54
CA ASP A 115 -4.18 2.77 -24.70
C ASP A 115 -5.17 3.10 -23.58
N VAL A 116 -6.45 2.81 -23.79
CA VAL A 116 -7.53 3.05 -22.86
C VAL A 116 -8.48 1.84 -22.80
N LEU A 117 -8.84 1.46 -21.62
CA LEU A 117 -9.89 0.48 -21.35
C LEU A 117 -11.06 1.15 -20.63
N CYS A 118 -12.11 1.50 -21.36
CA CYS A 118 -13.38 1.93 -20.80
C CYS A 118 -14.35 0.74 -20.77
N ASN A 119 -14.30 -0.04 -19.69
CA ASN A 119 -15.11 -1.26 -19.52
C ASN A 119 -16.41 -0.99 -18.77
N ALA A 120 -16.44 0.04 -17.94
CA ALA A 120 -17.58 0.48 -17.16
C ALA A 120 -17.75 1.99 -17.30
N PRO A 121 -18.31 2.51 -18.40
CA PRO A 121 -18.37 3.95 -18.67
C PRO A 121 -19.19 4.74 -17.64
N ASP A 122 -20.19 4.11 -17.02
CA ASP A 122 -21.00 4.73 -15.97
C ASP A 122 -20.32 4.72 -14.58
N ASN A 123 -19.13 4.11 -14.46
CA ASN A 123 -18.38 4.04 -13.21
C ASN A 123 -17.12 4.93 -13.29
N ASP A 124 -16.99 5.84 -12.34
CA ASP A 124 -15.82 6.74 -12.21
C ASP A 124 -14.57 6.05 -11.63
N LEU A 125 -14.52 4.75 -11.58
CA LEU A 125 -13.35 4.01 -11.11
C LEU A 125 -12.31 3.83 -12.22
N TRP A 126 -11.28 4.67 -12.21
CA TRP A 126 -10.18 4.60 -13.15
C TRP A 126 -8.87 4.21 -12.46
N HIS A 127 -8.15 3.27 -13.06
CA HIS A 127 -6.79 2.90 -12.69
C HIS A 127 -5.80 3.48 -13.69
N SER A 128 -4.54 3.64 -13.29
CA SER A 128 -3.48 4.12 -14.17
C SER A 128 -2.33 3.10 -14.22
N VAL A 129 -1.86 2.79 -15.43
CA VAL A 129 -0.65 2.01 -15.67
C VAL A 129 0.34 2.90 -16.39
N ILE A 130 1.56 3.02 -15.86
CA ILE A 130 2.60 3.91 -16.39
C ILE A 130 3.83 3.08 -16.77
N GLU A 131 4.14 3.05 -18.06
CA GLU A 131 5.41 2.54 -18.58
C GLU A 131 6.50 3.58 -18.29
N ALA A 132 7.40 3.28 -17.35
CA ALA A 132 8.45 4.20 -16.94
C ALA A 132 9.57 3.50 -16.15
N ASP A 133 10.75 4.11 -16.10
CA ASP A 133 11.66 3.93 -14.97
C ASP A 133 10.99 4.48 -13.71
N ASN A 134 10.99 3.66 -12.66
CA ASN A 134 10.23 4.00 -11.45
C ASN A 134 10.81 5.18 -10.66
N TYR A 135 12.12 5.46 -10.75
CA TYR A 135 12.71 6.63 -10.11
C TYR A 135 12.14 7.94 -10.65
N HIS A 136 12.08 8.06 -11.99
CA HIS A 136 11.50 9.24 -12.65
C HIS A 136 9.97 9.32 -12.47
N ALA A 137 9.30 8.18 -12.53
CA ALA A 137 7.86 8.15 -12.24
C ALA A 137 7.57 8.60 -10.80
N LEU A 138 8.34 8.15 -9.81
CA LEU A 138 8.20 8.59 -8.43
C LEU A 138 8.46 10.09 -8.25
N GLN A 139 9.43 10.66 -8.96
CA GLN A 139 9.68 12.10 -8.95
C GLN A 139 8.49 12.89 -9.54
N LEU A 140 7.89 12.42 -10.64
CA LEU A 140 6.67 13.02 -11.18
C LEU A 140 5.51 12.86 -10.19
N LEU A 141 5.31 11.67 -9.63
CA LEU A 141 4.25 11.40 -8.66
C LEU A 141 4.38 12.23 -7.38
N GLU A 142 5.60 12.64 -6.98
CA GLU A 142 5.80 13.55 -5.85
C GLU A 142 5.07 14.89 -6.06
N TYR A 143 5.11 15.44 -7.27
CA TYR A 143 4.33 16.64 -7.60
C TYR A 143 2.81 16.42 -7.52
N LEU A 144 2.36 15.21 -7.84
CA LEU A 144 0.94 14.90 -7.94
C LEU A 144 0.33 14.49 -6.60
N TYR A 145 1.05 13.66 -5.86
CA TYR A 145 0.50 12.89 -4.75
C TYR A 145 1.32 12.97 -3.46
N ALA A 146 2.17 13.99 -3.26
CA ALA A 146 2.88 14.16 -2.01
C ALA A 146 1.93 14.09 -0.80
N GLY A 147 2.18 13.16 0.11
CA GLY A 147 1.38 12.96 1.32
C GLY A 147 -0.05 12.44 1.10
N LYS A 148 -0.38 11.85 -0.06
CA LYS A 148 -1.75 11.43 -0.41
C LYS A 148 -1.93 9.93 -0.62
N ILE A 149 -0.85 9.15 -0.77
CA ILE A 149 -0.93 7.70 -1.00
C ILE A 149 -1.24 6.99 0.31
N ASP A 150 -2.28 6.16 0.32
CA ASP A 150 -2.71 5.41 1.51
C ASP A 150 -1.94 4.10 1.67
N CYS A 151 -1.57 3.46 0.57
CA CYS A 151 -0.83 2.21 0.58
C CYS A 151 0.14 2.14 -0.58
N ILE A 152 1.39 1.81 -0.30
CA ILE A 152 2.37 1.41 -1.31
C ILE A 152 2.63 -0.08 -1.11
N TYR A 153 2.45 -0.87 -2.17
CA TYR A 153 2.88 -2.27 -2.24
C TYR A 153 3.94 -2.40 -3.31
N ILE A 154 5.07 -3.02 -3.00
CA ILE A 154 6.15 -3.24 -3.98
C ILE A 154 6.79 -4.61 -3.82
N ASP A 155 7.21 -5.16 -4.96
CA ASP A 155 7.97 -6.39 -5.10
C ASP A 155 9.26 -6.12 -5.88
N PRO A 156 10.28 -5.52 -5.22
CA PRO A 156 11.53 -5.15 -5.89
C PRO A 156 12.33 -6.40 -6.33
N PRO A 157 13.31 -6.26 -7.24
CA PRO A 157 14.16 -7.37 -7.62
C PRO A 157 14.89 -7.93 -6.41
N TYR A 158 14.97 -9.26 -6.32
CA TYR A 158 15.49 -9.97 -5.14
C TYR A 158 17.02 -10.06 -5.08
N ASN A 159 17.71 -9.56 -6.11
CA ASN A 159 19.17 -9.56 -6.18
C ASN A 159 19.77 -10.97 -6.01
N THR A 160 19.13 -11.96 -6.62
CA THR A 160 19.53 -13.38 -6.49
C THR A 160 20.88 -13.69 -7.08
N GLY A 161 21.40 -12.80 -7.93
CA GLY A 161 22.62 -13.00 -8.72
C GLY A 161 22.38 -13.78 -10.03
N ALA A 162 21.13 -14.06 -10.36
CA ALA A 162 20.75 -14.75 -11.60
C ALA A 162 20.48 -13.77 -12.76
N LYS A 163 21.05 -12.57 -12.74
CA LYS A 163 20.81 -11.50 -13.72
C LYS A 163 19.34 -11.08 -13.78
N ASP A 164 18.71 -11.01 -12.60
CA ASP A 164 17.31 -10.71 -12.41
C ASP A 164 16.99 -9.21 -12.39
N TRP A 165 18.00 -8.36 -12.44
CA TRP A 165 17.85 -6.90 -12.53
C TRP A 165 19.08 -6.23 -13.15
N LYS A 166 18.90 -4.98 -13.61
CA LYS A 166 19.95 -4.16 -14.19
C LYS A 166 20.25 -2.94 -13.33
N TYR A 167 21.51 -2.56 -13.28
CA TYR A 167 22.00 -1.31 -12.76
C TYR A 167 22.78 -0.58 -13.85
N ASN A 168 22.38 0.63 -14.22
CA ASN A 168 22.94 1.36 -15.36
C ASN A 168 22.95 0.54 -16.68
N ASN A 169 21.85 -0.17 -16.96
CA ASN A 169 21.66 -1.12 -18.07
C ASN A 169 22.51 -2.40 -18.04
N ASP A 170 23.43 -2.54 -17.09
CA ASP A 170 24.20 -3.75 -16.93
C ASP A 170 23.52 -4.73 -15.97
N TYR A 171 23.42 -6.00 -16.35
CA TYR A 171 22.90 -7.02 -15.45
C TYR A 171 23.83 -7.22 -14.25
N VAL A 172 23.24 -7.18 -13.05
CA VAL A 172 23.94 -7.50 -11.81
C VAL A 172 23.91 -9.01 -11.60
N ASP A 173 25.07 -9.64 -11.48
CA ASP A 173 25.17 -11.08 -11.29
C ASP A 173 25.91 -11.47 -9.99
N SER A 174 26.03 -12.77 -9.74
CA SER A 174 26.66 -13.31 -8.53
C SER A 174 28.15 -13.02 -8.40
N SER A 175 28.82 -12.65 -9.49
CA SER A 175 30.25 -12.30 -9.47
C SER A 175 30.53 -10.86 -9.04
N ASP A 176 29.48 -10.01 -9.03
CA ASP A 176 29.60 -8.62 -8.62
C ASP A 176 29.71 -8.50 -7.09
N SER A 177 30.92 -8.15 -6.63
CA SER A 177 31.22 -7.98 -5.21
C SER A 177 30.45 -6.81 -4.56
N TYR A 178 29.96 -5.86 -5.35
CA TYR A 178 29.20 -4.69 -4.92
C TYR A 178 27.70 -4.84 -5.10
N ARG A 179 27.18 -6.01 -5.46
CA ARG A 179 25.77 -6.23 -5.78
C ARG A 179 24.82 -5.75 -4.68
N HIS A 180 25.13 -6.03 -3.41
CA HIS A 180 24.32 -5.59 -2.27
C HIS A 180 24.35 -4.06 -2.10
N SER A 181 25.53 -3.45 -2.25
CA SER A 181 25.71 -2.00 -2.18
C SER A 181 24.96 -1.28 -3.32
N LYS A 182 25.04 -1.78 -4.55
CA LYS A 182 24.29 -1.27 -5.70
C LYS A 182 22.79 -1.37 -5.46
N TRP A 183 22.33 -2.52 -4.96
CA TRP A 183 20.92 -2.74 -4.67
C TRP A 183 20.40 -1.79 -3.57
N LEU A 184 21.18 -1.59 -2.52
CA LEU A 184 20.84 -0.64 -1.44
C LEU A 184 20.77 0.79 -1.97
N SER A 185 21.73 1.24 -2.76
CA SER A 185 21.71 2.57 -3.38
C SER A 185 20.50 2.76 -4.31
N PHE A 186 20.17 1.73 -5.10
CA PHE A 186 18.99 1.71 -5.97
C PHE A 186 17.68 1.83 -5.16
N MET A 187 17.54 1.05 -4.08
CA MET A 187 16.35 1.05 -3.25
C MET A 187 16.22 2.32 -2.39
N GLU A 188 17.30 2.81 -1.83
CA GLU A 188 17.30 4.00 -0.97
C GLU A 188 16.69 5.21 -1.67
N LYS A 189 17.12 5.51 -2.90
CA LYS A 189 16.61 6.63 -3.69
C LYS A 189 15.09 6.52 -3.88
N ARG A 190 14.60 5.34 -4.19
CA ARG A 190 13.17 5.06 -4.43
C ARG A 190 12.34 5.11 -3.15
N LEU A 191 12.85 4.55 -2.06
CA LEU A 191 12.19 4.56 -0.75
C LEU A 191 12.10 5.97 -0.16
N LYS A 192 13.12 6.82 -0.35
CA LYS A 192 13.07 8.24 0.04
C LYS A 192 11.96 9.00 -0.68
N LEU A 193 11.76 8.75 -1.98
CA LEU A 193 10.64 9.32 -2.74
C LEU A 193 9.30 8.73 -2.30
N ALA A 194 9.23 7.42 -2.13
CA ALA A 194 8.02 6.74 -1.64
C ALA A 194 7.55 7.29 -0.28
N LYS A 195 8.49 7.58 0.65
CA LYS A 195 8.18 8.21 1.93
C LYS A 195 7.46 9.55 1.79
N LYS A 196 7.87 10.38 0.81
CA LYS A 196 7.23 11.67 0.55
C LYS A 196 5.82 11.54 -0.02
N LEU A 197 5.52 10.44 -0.70
CA LEU A 197 4.20 10.16 -1.28
C LEU A 197 3.19 9.68 -0.24
N LEU A 198 3.63 8.95 0.77
CA LEU A 198 2.78 8.34 1.79
C LEU A 198 2.10 9.38 2.66
N ASN A 199 0.81 9.15 2.95
CA ASN A 199 0.04 9.99 3.87
C ASN A 199 0.66 9.90 5.29
N PRO A 200 1.16 11.02 5.83
CA PRO A 200 1.88 10.99 7.10
C PRO A 200 0.98 10.66 8.31
N LYS A 201 -0.35 10.75 8.16
CA LYS A 201 -1.30 10.50 9.25
C LYS A 201 -1.67 9.04 9.38
N ASP A 202 -1.89 8.35 8.24
CA ASP A 202 -2.38 6.97 8.23
C ASP A 202 -2.10 6.33 6.87
N SER A 203 -0.94 5.70 6.73
CA SER A 203 -0.55 4.98 5.52
C SER A 203 0.37 3.81 5.81
N VAL A 204 0.57 2.95 4.80
CA VAL A 204 1.41 1.77 4.93
C VAL A 204 2.29 1.59 3.69
N LEU A 205 3.54 1.20 3.90
CA LEU A 205 4.42 0.66 2.88
C LEU A 205 4.57 -0.85 3.13
N ILE A 206 4.34 -1.65 2.10
CA ILE A 206 4.47 -3.11 2.10
C ILE A 206 5.54 -3.47 1.07
N VAL A 207 6.57 -4.20 1.50
CA VAL A 207 7.68 -4.60 0.63
C VAL A 207 7.88 -6.11 0.75
N THR A 208 7.75 -6.83 -0.36
CA THR A 208 8.09 -8.26 -0.43
C THR A 208 9.55 -8.43 -0.80
N ILE A 209 10.23 -9.42 -0.22
CA ILE A 209 11.64 -9.71 -0.46
C ILE A 209 11.96 -11.16 -0.10
N ASP A 210 13.06 -11.69 -0.64
CA ASP A 210 13.54 -13.01 -0.30
C ASP A 210 14.66 -13.02 0.77
N GLU A 211 15.19 -14.21 1.01
CA GLU A 211 16.24 -14.43 1.99
C GLU A 211 17.61 -13.80 1.61
N LYS A 212 17.77 -13.32 0.38
CA LYS A 212 19.07 -12.77 -0.07
C LYS A 212 19.25 -11.33 0.41
N GLU A 213 18.16 -10.55 0.40
CA GLU A 213 18.23 -9.12 0.71
C GLU A 213 17.38 -8.69 1.93
N TYR A 214 16.62 -9.59 2.60
CA TYR A 214 15.72 -9.18 3.67
C TYR A 214 16.42 -8.48 4.85
N LEU A 215 17.67 -8.87 5.18
CA LEU A 215 18.43 -8.22 6.26
C LEU A 215 18.84 -6.81 5.87
N HIS A 216 19.35 -6.63 4.64
CA HIS A 216 19.77 -5.32 4.15
C HIS A 216 18.57 -4.38 3.97
N LEU A 217 17.47 -4.90 3.42
CA LEU A 217 16.22 -4.15 3.29
C LEU A 217 15.66 -3.73 4.66
N GLY A 218 15.66 -4.64 5.64
CA GLY A 218 15.20 -4.33 6.99
C GLY A 218 15.95 -3.15 7.60
N CYS A 219 17.30 -3.17 7.54
CA CYS A 219 18.12 -2.08 8.01
C CYS A 219 17.86 -0.76 7.25
N LEU A 220 17.72 -0.84 5.92
CA LEU A 220 17.40 0.33 5.09
C LEU A 220 16.05 0.95 5.42
N LEU A 221 15.03 0.09 5.63
CA LEU A 221 13.69 0.55 6.02
C LEU A 221 13.71 1.22 7.40
N GLU A 222 14.44 0.68 8.37
CA GLU A 222 14.61 1.32 9.69
C GLU A 222 15.28 2.69 9.59
N GLU A 223 16.24 2.85 8.70
CA GLU A 223 16.92 4.13 8.49
C GLU A 223 16.01 5.14 7.79
N VAL A 224 15.40 4.77 6.68
CA VAL A 224 14.54 5.67 5.89
C VAL A 224 13.26 6.03 6.65
N PHE A 225 12.66 5.07 7.35
CA PHE A 225 11.37 5.23 8.05
C PHE A 225 11.52 5.18 9.58
N SER A 226 12.49 5.89 10.12
CA SER A 226 12.87 5.87 11.54
C SER A 226 11.71 6.13 12.52
N ASP A 227 10.67 6.87 12.10
CA ASP A 227 9.52 7.22 12.93
C ASP A 227 8.33 6.25 12.75
N ALA A 228 8.44 5.26 11.86
CA ALA A 228 7.39 4.31 11.56
C ALA A 228 7.48 3.05 12.44
N LYS A 229 6.36 2.31 12.49
CA LYS A 229 6.31 1.00 13.16
C LYS A 229 6.49 -0.09 12.12
N MET A 230 7.61 -0.80 12.16
CA MET A 230 7.91 -1.87 11.22
C MET A 230 7.62 -3.25 11.83
N GLN A 231 7.13 -4.16 10.99
CA GLN A 231 6.94 -5.57 11.31
C GLN A 231 7.24 -6.43 10.09
N MET A 232 7.88 -7.58 10.30
CA MET A 232 8.14 -8.57 9.25
C MET A 232 7.18 -9.75 9.40
N ILE A 233 6.66 -10.22 8.26
CA ILE A 233 5.83 -11.42 8.12
C ILE A 233 6.63 -12.42 7.28
N SER A 234 6.63 -13.70 7.68
CA SER A 234 7.12 -14.81 6.87
C SER A 234 5.93 -15.48 6.20
N SER A 235 5.88 -15.49 4.86
CA SER A 235 4.78 -16.05 4.07
C SER A 235 5.26 -17.24 3.24
N ALA A 236 4.61 -18.40 3.37
CA ALA A 236 4.88 -19.54 2.51
C ALA A 236 4.28 -19.32 1.13
N ILE A 237 5.14 -19.30 0.10
CA ILE A 237 4.76 -19.09 -1.30
C ILE A 237 4.77 -20.37 -2.13
N ASN A 238 5.41 -21.42 -1.61
CA ASN A 238 5.42 -22.75 -2.22
C ASN A 238 5.60 -23.79 -1.11
N GLY A 239 4.52 -24.42 -0.67
CA GLY A 239 4.54 -25.39 0.41
C GLY A 239 5.37 -26.64 0.15
N LYS A 240 5.67 -26.97 -1.11
CA LYS A 240 6.53 -28.09 -1.51
C LYS A 240 8.01 -27.74 -1.41
N GLY A 241 8.35 -26.46 -1.36
CA GLY A 241 9.70 -25.96 -1.40
C GLY A 241 10.36 -26.07 -2.78
N VAL A 242 11.40 -25.27 -2.98
CA VAL A 242 12.32 -25.39 -4.12
C VAL A 242 13.56 -26.10 -3.61
N ALA A 243 13.81 -27.32 -4.12
CA ALA A 243 15.00 -28.09 -3.74
C ALA A 243 16.27 -27.34 -4.12
N ARG A 244 17.26 -27.38 -3.25
CA ARG A 244 18.61 -26.83 -3.46
C ARG A 244 19.64 -27.89 -3.12
N ASP A 245 20.72 -27.91 -3.86
CA ASP A 245 21.81 -28.80 -3.54
C ASP A 245 22.47 -28.40 -2.22
N SER A 246 22.51 -29.33 -1.27
CA SER A 246 23.17 -29.16 0.04
C SER A 246 22.59 -28.08 0.96
N GLU A 247 21.41 -27.53 0.66
CA GLU A 247 20.72 -26.51 1.46
C GLU A 247 19.25 -26.95 1.79
N PHE A 248 18.66 -26.32 2.80
CA PHE A 248 17.24 -26.48 3.04
C PHE A 248 16.42 -25.91 1.87
N ALA A 249 15.34 -26.60 1.51
CA ALA A 249 14.42 -26.15 0.48
C ALA A 249 13.78 -24.81 0.88
N ARG A 250 13.80 -23.84 -0.03
CA ARG A 250 13.12 -22.56 0.18
C ARG A 250 11.61 -22.74 0.03
N VAL A 251 10.85 -22.31 1.02
CA VAL A 251 9.38 -22.37 1.04
C VAL A 251 8.72 -21.00 1.15
N ASN A 252 9.44 -20.00 1.64
CA ASN A 252 8.88 -18.71 2.04
C ASN A 252 9.58 -17.50 1.41
N GLU A 253 8.91 -16.37 1.52
CA GLU A 253 9.43 -15.03 1.34
C GLU A 253 9.04 -14.17 2.55
N TYR A 254 9.61 -12.97 2.64
CA TYR A 254 9.37 -12.04 3.73
C TYR A 254 8.59 -10.84 3.22
N ILE A 255 7.67 -10.35 4.04
CA ILE A 255 6.87 -9.15 3.78
C ILE A 255 7.17 -8.16 4.91
N PHE A 256 7.83 -7.07 4.58
CA PHE A 256 7.98 -5.95 5.50
C PHE A 256 6.76 -5.04 5.42
N VAL A 257 6.21 -4.73 6.58
CA VAL A 257 5.07 -3.81 6.75
C VAL A 257 5.53 -2.64 7.57
N VAL A 258 5.60 -1.48 6.94
CA VAL A 258 6.01 -0.20 7.55
C VAL A 258 4.77 0.66 7.72
N ARG A 259 4.32 0.85 8.96
CA ARG A 259 3.11 1.59 9.31
C ARG A 259 3.45 3.00 9.74
N ILE A 260 2.84 3.98 9.09
CA ILE A 260 3.11 5.41 9.27
C ILE A 260 1.93 6.04 10.01
N GLY A 261 2.23 6.91 10.97
CA GLY A 261 1.22 7.60 11.76
C GLY A 261 0.37 6.65 12.60
N GLU A 262 -0.95 6.71 12.42
CA GLU A 262 -1.93 5.91 13.16
C GLU A 262 -2.27 4.58 12.49
N ALA A 263 -1.60 4.25 11.39
CA ALA A 263 -1.88 3.02 10.66
C ALA A 263 -1.78 1.78 11.55
N SER A 264 -2.80 0.94 11.49
CA SER A 264 -2.92 -0.28 12.29
C SER A 264 -3.48 -1.43 11.47
N VAL A 265 -3.19 -2.64 11.90
CA VAL A 265 -3.75 -3.85 11.28
C VAL A 265 -5.22 -3.96 11.65
N THR A 266 -6.09 -4.01 10.66
CA THR A 266 -7.54 -4.19 10.87
C THR A 266 -7.84 -5.65 11.17
N PRO A 267 -8.52 -5.99 12.28
CA PRO A 267 -9.06 -7.32 12.48
C PRO A 267 -10.05 -7.68 11.37
N LEU A 268 -9.95 -8.89 10.84
CA LEU A 268 -10.77 -9.35 9.71
C LEU A 268 -11.46 -10.68 10.03
N SER A 269 -12.64 -10.90 9.44
CA SER A 269 -13.18 -12.24 9.25
C SER A 269 -12.39 -12.89 8.12
N LEU A 270 -11.61 -13.92 8.47
CA LEU A 270 -10.72 -14.62 7.56
C LEU A 270 -11.25 -16.01 7.23
N PRO A 271 -11.03 -16.50 6.01
CA PRO A 271 -11.40 -17.84 5.59
C PRO A 271 -10.82 -18.96 6.49
N GLU A 272 -11.39 -20.15 6.40
CA GLU A 272 -10.98 -21.31 7.21
C GLU A 272 -9.48 -21.66 7.04
N GLU A 273 -8.91 -21.42 5.88
CA GLU A 273 -7.48 -21.65 5.60
C GLU A 273 -6.54 -20.87 6.54
N TRP A 274 -6.99 -19.74 7.10
CA TRP A 274 -6.25 -18.93 8.07
C TRP A 274 -6.30 -19.51 9.48
N MET A 275 -7.23 -20.44 9.75
CA MET A 275 -7.38 -21.05 11.08
C MET A 275 -6.35 -22.14 11.34
N GLY A 276 -5.64 -22.62 10.31
CA GLY A 276 -4.67 -23.71 10.42
C GLY A 276 -5.30 -25.03 10.87
N ASN A 277 -4.47 -26.05 11.11
CA ASN A 277 -4.89 -27.34 11.69
C ASN A 277 -5.21 -27.27 13.20
N VAL A 278 -5.28 -26.07 13.76
CA VAL A 278 -5.74 -25.91 15.13
C VAL A 278 -7.23 -26.25 15.14
N LYS A 279 -7.57 -27.42 15.61
CA LYS A 279 -8.92 -27.77 16.08
C LYS A 279 -9.26 -26.84 17.25
N THR A 280 -9.34 -25.54 16.98
CA THR A 280 -10.01 -24.67 17.91
C THR A 280 -11.48 -25.02 17.76
N SER A 281 -12.06 -25.60 18.80
CA SER A 281 -13.50 -25.60 19.02
C SER A 281 -13.97 -24.16 19.24
N THR A 282 -13.63 -23.28 18.31
CA THR A 282 -14.12 -21.93 18.23
C THR A 282 -15.35 -21.96 17.35
N THR A 283 -16.43 -22.48 17.96
CA THR A 283 -17.74 -22.04 17.53
C THR A 283 -17.69 -20.53 17.47
N ASN A 284 -18.09 -19.94 16.38
CA ASN A 284 -18.35 -18.50 16.19
C ASN A 284 -19.48 -18.03 17.12
N ARG A 285 -19.59 -18.58 18.32
CA ARG A 285 -20.69 -18.39 19.27
C ARG A 285 -20.20 -17.66 20.51
N VAL A 286 -21.06 -16.83 21.04
CA VAL A 286 -20.83 -16.10 22.28
C VAL A 286 -20.47 -17.10 23.39
N ARG A 287 -19.31 -16.94 23.99
CA ARG A 287 -18.85 -17.76 25.10
C ARG A 287 -19.29 -17.15 26.41
N TRP A 288 -20.08 -17.92 27.14
CA TRP A 288 -20.40 -17.67 28.55
C TRP A 288 -19.30 -18.25 29.43
N GLY A 289 -18.44 -17.39 29.97
CA GLY A 289 -17.35 -17.80 30.89
C GLY A 289 -17.82 -18.09 32.29
N SER A 290 -17.01 -18.75 33.12
CA SER A 290 -17.32 -18.91 34.53
C SER A 290 -17.25 -17.56 35.26
N LEU A 291 -18.27 -17.22 36.05
CA LEU A 291 -18.26 -15.99 36.87
C LEU A 291 -17.24 -16.13 38.04
N MET A 292 -16.96 -17.32 38.48
CA MET A 292 -15.89 -17.61 39.46
C MET A 292 -14.54 -17.59 38.72
N ARG A 293 -13.59 -16.82 39.23
CA ARG A 293 -12.26 -16.69 38.65
C ARG A 293 -11.45 -17.96 38.89
N SER A 294 -10.63 -18.32 37.89
CA SER A 294 -9.67 -19.43 37.96
C SER A 294 -8.27 -18.95 37.53
N GLY A 295 -7.23 -19.72 37.88
CA GLY A 295 -5.83 -19.41 37.56
C GLY A 295 -5.19 -18.41 38.52
N SER A 296 -4.20 -17.65 38.06
CA SER A 296 -3.50 -16.68 38.91
C SER A 296 -4.44 -15.58 39.39
N GLY A 297 -4.35 -15.21 40.66
CA GLY A 297 -5.20 -14.20 41.29
C GLY A 297 -6.67 -14.66 41.50
N ALA A 298 -6.91 -15.96 41.73
CA ALA A 298 -8.25 -16.52 41.90
C ALA A 298 -8.72 -16.59 43.36
N LEU A 299 -7.85 -16.36 44.34
CA LEU A 299 -8.15 -16.49 45.74
C LEU A 299 -8.88 -15.25 46.28
N ARG A 300 -9.65 -15.44 47.37
CA ARG A 300 -10.31 -14.37 48.13
C ARG A 300 -9.32 -13.30 48.58
N THR A 301 -8.11 -13.71 48.98
CA THR A 301 -7.03 -12.80 49.41
C THR A 301 -6.52 -11.88 48.29
N ASP A 302 -6.60 -12.30 47.03
CA ASP A 302 -6.10 -11.52 45.90
C ASP A 302 -7.00 -10.31 45.56
N SER A 303 -8.31 -10.43 45.86
CA SER A 303 -9.26 -9.34 45.68
C SER A 303 -10.46 -9.47 46.63
N PRO A 304 -10.29 -9.02 47.88
CA PRO A 304 -11.31 -9.22 48.95
C PRO A 304 -12.69 -8.64 48.61
N GLY A 305 -12.74 -7.55 47.83
CA GLY A 305 -13.99 -6.92 47.37
C GLY A 305 -14.82 -7.75 46.40
N CYS A 306 -14.29 -8.89 45.91
CA CYS A 306 -14.96 -9.79 45.00
C CYS A 306 -15.44 -11.11 45.70
N PHE A 307 -15.52 -11.12 47.03
CA PHE A 307 -16.04 -12.23 47.82
C PHE A 307 -17.34 -11.80 48.50
N TYR A 308 -18.47 -12.19 47.96
CA TYR A 308 -19.82 -11.88 48.45
C TYR A 308 -20.79 -12.97 47.98
N PRO A 309 -21.93 -13.19 48.71
CA PRO A 309 -22.95 -14.13 48.29
C PRO A 309 -23.79 -13.59 47.14
N ILE A 310 -24.05 -14.41 46.13
CA ILE A 310 -25.05 -14.18 45.10
C ILE A 310 -26.27 -15.03 45.45
N TYR A 311 -27.46 -14.43 45.48
CA TYR A 311 -28.68 -15.08 45.84
C TYR A 311 -29.45 -15.52 44.59
N ILE A 312 -29.89 -16.76 44.58
CA ILE A 312 -30.78 -17.33 43.58
C ILE A 312 -31.99 -17.95 44.23
N SER A 313 -33.09 -18.07 43.51
CA SER A 313 -34.32 -18.74 43.97
C SER A 313 -34.11 -20.24 44.25
N LYS A 314 -34.94 -20.82 45.09
CA LYS A 314 -34.83 -22.28 45.46
C LYS A 314 -35.03 -23.21 44.26
N ASP A 315 -35.80 -22.79 43.26
CA ASP A 315 -35.99 -23.50 42.00
C ASP A 315 -34.82 -23.31 41.03
N LYS A 316 -33.79 -22.47 41.39
CA LYS A 316 -32.60 -22.16 40.62
C LYS A 316 -32.86 -21.50 39.29
N LYS A 317 -33.98 -20.77 39.15
CA LYS A 317 -34.38 -20.15 37.89
C LYS A 317 -34.22 -18.64 37.87
N HIS A 318 -34.16 -17.98 39.02
CA HIS A 318 -34.14 -16.52 39.11
C HIS A 318 -32.99 -16.02 39.98
N PHE A 319 -32.43 -14.86 39.62
CA PHE A 319 -31.53 -14.12 40.48
C PHE A 319 -32.32 -13.33 41.51
N CYS A 320 -31.94 -13.38 42.79
CA CYS A 320 -32.56 -12.68 43.91
C CYS A 320 -31.63 -11.60 44.50
N GLY A 321 -30.60 -11.17 43.74
CA GLY A 321 -29.68 -10.12 44.16
C GLY A 321 -28.34 -10.66 44.71
N ALA A 322 -27.60 -9.81 45.40
CA ALA A 322 -26.32 -10.14 46.02
C ALA A 322 -26.21 -9.49 47.42
N GLY A 323 -25.63 -10.24 48.36
CA GLY A 323 -25.32 -9.69 49.68
C GLY A 323 -24.09 -8.80 49.71
N ASP A 324 -23.77 -8.28 50.87
CA ASP A 324 -22.59 -7.43 51.05
C ASP A 324 -21.27 -8.21 50.94
N VAL A 325 -20.21 -7.49 50.62
CA VAL A 325 -18.87 -8.07 50.59
C VAL A 325 -18.48 -8.59 51.97
N VAL A 326 -18.05 -9.83 52.03
CA VAL A 326 -17.61 -10.47 53.29
C VAL A 326 -16.12 -10.19 53.50
N PRO A 327 -15.75 -9.39 54.50
CA PRO A 327 -14.34 -9.05 54.77
C PRO A 327 -13.45 -10.27 55.03
N PRO A 328 -12.15 -10.20 54.73
CA PRO A 328 -11.21 -11.27 55.09
C PRO A 328 -11.24 -11.58 56.56
N GLY A 329 -11.18 -12.89 56.91
CA GLY A 329 -11.24 -13.35 58.27
C GLY A 329 -12.66 -13.58 58.85
N VAL A 330 -13.70 -13.11 58.13
CA VAL A 330 -15.09 -13.42 58.50
C VAL A 330 -15.48 -14.76 57.89
N ASP A 331 -16.00 -15.68 58.70
CA ASP A 331 -16.50 -16.98 58.22
C ASP A 331 -17.80 -16.75 57.41
N ARG A 332 -17.81 -17.24 56.17
CA ARG A 332 -18.97 -17.14 55.26
C ARG A 332 -20.24 -17.77 55.85
N ASN A 333 -20.11 -18.78 56.72
CA ASN A 333 -21.21 -19.49 57.34
C ASN A 333 -21.96 -18.61 58.36
N THR A 334 -21.35 -17.51 58.81
CA THR A 334 -21.96 -16.56 59.74
C THR A 334 -22.75 -15.44 59.05
N VAL A 335 -22.69 -15.40 57.72
CA VAL A 335 -23.38 -14.37 56.91
C VAL A 335 -24.91 -14.67 56.94
N PRO A 336 -25.76 -13.72 57.33
CA PRO A 336 -27.20 -13.91 57.30
C PRO A 336 -27.70 -14.11 55.86
N ILE A 337 -28.40 -15.23 55.64
CA ILE A 337 -28.98 -15.52 54.32
C ILE A 337 -30.49 -15.22 54.40
N PRO A 338 -31.05 -14.45 53.40
CA PRO A 338 -32.49 -14.21 53.34
C PRO A 338 -33.30 -15.52 53.24
N LYS A 339 -34.55 -15.50 53.76
CA LYS A 339 -35.42 -16.66 53.62
C LYS A 339 -35.75 -16.91 52.14
N ASP A 340 -35.88 -18.18 51.80
CA ASP A 340 -36.34 -18.66 50.48
C ASP A 340 -35.36 -18.44 49.30
N VAL A 341 -34.07 -18.20 49.60
CA VAL A 341 -33.02 -18.14 48.59
C VAL A 341 -31.89 -19.13 48.85
N ILE A 342 -31.09 -19.43 47.83
CA ILE A 342 -29.81 -20.14 47.90
C ILE A 342 -28.70 -19.12 47.79
N ALA A 343 -27.76 -19.12 48.74
CA ALA A 343 -26.60 -18.24 48.68
C ALA A 343 -25.42 -18.98 48.03
N LEU A 344 -24.92 -18.43 46.91
CA LEU A 344 -23.76 -18.94 46.18
C LEU A 344 -22.53 -18.12 46.53
N PHE A 345 -21.50 -18.77 47.07
CA PHE A 345 -20.18 -18.18 47.27
C PHE A 345 -19.18 -18.75 46.25
N PRO A 346 -18.12 -17.99 45.90
CA PRO A 346 -17.08 -18.46 44.98
C PRO A 346 -16.13 -19.45 45.67
N ILE A 347 -16.52 -20.72 45.74
CA ILE A 347 -15.75 -21.79 46.38
C ILE A 347 -15.21 -22.74 45.32
N HIS A 348 -13.91 -22.98 45.32
CA HIS A 348 -13.28 -23.98 44.47
C HIS A 348 -13.69 -25.41 44.84
N ASP A 349 -13.45 -26.39 43.98
CA ASP A 349 -13.86 -27.76 44.16
C ASP A 349 -13.12 -28.46 45.33
N ASP A 350 -11.96 -27.95 45.73
CA ASP A 350 -11.15 -28.33 46.86
C ASP A 350 -11.60 -27.66 48.20
N GLY A 351 -12.65 -26.84 48.14
CA GLY A 351 -13.18 -26.12 49.31
C GLY A 351 -12.50 -24.78 49.60
N VAL A 352 -11.47 -24.42 48.82
CA VAL A 352 -10.75 -23.15 48.99
C VAL A 352 -11.63 -21.97 48.57
N GLU A 353 -11.59 -20.88 49.35
CA GLU A 353 -12.33 -19.66 49.06
C GLU A 353 -11.67 -18.89 47.92
N GLY A 354 -12.37 -18.86 46.81
CA GLY A 354 -12.00 -18.11 45.61
C GLY A 354 -12.58 -16.70 45.60
N ARG A 355 -12.78 -16.16 44.41
CA ARG A 355 -13.45 -14.87 44.20
C ARG A 355 -14.28 -14.86 42.94
N TRP A 356 -15.25 -13.94 42.89
CA TRP A 356 -15.95 -13.64 41.66
C TRP A 356 -15.06 -12.83 40.69
N GLN A 357 -15.43 -12.81 39.43
CA GLN A 357 -14.71 -12.07 38.38
C GLN A 357 -14.81 -10.54 38.56
N TYR A 358 -15.94 -10.08 39.13
CA TYR A 358 -16.28 -8.68 39.30
C TYR A 358 -16.57 -8.32 40.75
N SER A 359 -16.44 -7.02 41.07
CA SER A 359 -16.97 -6.48 42.33
C SER A 359 -18.49 -6.62 42.38
N ARG A 360 -19.07 -6.49 43.57
CA ARG A 360 -20.50 -6.59 43.78
C ARG A 360 -21.30 -5.62 42.90
N ASP A 361 -20.91 -4.36 42.84
CA ASP A 361 -21.63 -3.35 42.11
C ASP A 361 -21.57 -3.60 40.58
N LYS A 362 -20.41 -3.99 40.09
CA LYS A 362 -20.27 -4.36 38.67
C LYS A 362 -21.04 -5.62 38.32
N TYR A 363 -21.11 -6.59 39.24
CA TYR A 363 -21.94 -7.77 39.05
C TYR A 363 -23.41 -7.40 38.93
N LEU A 364 -23.94 -6.54 39.79
CA LEU A 364 -25.34 -6.10 39.74
C LEU A 364 -25.66 -5.39 38.45
N GLU A 365 -24.76 -4.50 38.00
CA GLU A 365 -24.90 -3.82 36.68
C GLU A 365 -25.05 -4.81 35.52
N ILE A 366 -24.12 -5.77 35.41
CA ILE A 366 -24.14 -6.73 34.30
C ILE A 366 -25.24 -7.77 34.42
N GLN A 367 -25.70 -8.06 35.62
CA GLN A 367 -26.82 -8.97 35.87
C GLN A 367 -28.13 -8.30 35.44
N GLU A 368 -28.34 -7.00 35.76
CA GLU A 368 -29.50 -6.23 35.32
C GLU A 368 -29.59 -6.16 33.80
N LYS A 369 -28.46 -6.00 33.12
CA LYS A 369 -28.36 -6.04 31.66
C LYS A 369 -28.63 -7.44 31.07
N GLY A 370 -28.68 -8.49 31.91
CA GLY A 370 -28.87 -9.87 31.49
C GLY A 370 -27.59 -10.57 30.99
N TYR A 371 -26.42 -10.06 31.38
CA TYR A 371 -25.12 -10.62 30.95
C TYR A 371 -24.57 -11.69 31.94
N VAL A 372 -25.35 -12.09 32.91
CA VAL A 372 -25.07 -13.22 33.79
C VAL A 372 -26.21 -14.21 33.67
N ARG A 373 -25.88 -15.51 33.69
CA ARG A 373 -26.88 -16.59 33.65
C ARG A 373 -26.60 -17.70 34.66
N ILE A 374 -27.64 -18.40 35.07
CA ILE A 374 -27.57 -19.64 35.84
C ILE A 374 -27.33 -20.79 34.86
N SER A 375 -26.23 -21.49 34.98
CA SER A 375 -25.90 -22.59 34.08
C SER A 375 -26.77 -23.79 34.29
N THR A 376 -27.29 -24.38 33.22
CA THR A 376 -28.02 -25.66 33.25
C THR A 376 -27.10 -26.85 33.58
N GLN A 377 -25.79 -26.68 33.36
CA GLN A 377 -24.77 -27.67 33.72
C GLN A 377 -24.10 -27.25 35.03
N THR A 378 -24.35 -27.94 36.08
CA THR A 378 -23.78 -27.69 37.41
C THR A 378 -22.65 -28.68 37.69
N ALA A 379 -21.52 -28.20 38.20
CA ALA A 379 -20.43 -29.04 38.61
C ALA A 379 -20.87 -29.93 39.80
N LYS A 380 -20.37 -31.18 39.86
CA LYS A 380 -20.73 -32.14 40.91
C LYS A 380 -20.44 -31.53 42.28
N GLY A 381 -21.44 -31.56 43.17
CA GLY A 381 -21.32 -31.01 44.52
C GLY A 381 -21.61 -29.53 44.69
N LYS A 382 -21.98 -28.81 43.62
CA LYS A 382 -22.39 -27.38 43.67
C LYS A 382 -23.88 -27.22 43.54
N GLU A 383 -24.46 -26.20 44.20
CA GLU A 383 -25.88 -25.90 44.10
C GLU A 383 -26.25 -25.33 42.72
N ALA A 384 -25.43 -24.42 42.18
CA ALA A 384 -25.53 -23.87 40.84
C ALA A 384 -24.17 -23.35 40.37
N THR A 385 -24.00 -23.20 39.06
CA THR A 385 -22.83 -22.55 38.44
C THR A 385 -23.29 -21.31 37.72
N LEU A 386 -22.61 -20.19 37.97
CA LEU A 386 -22.89 -18.91 37.31
C LEU A 386 -21.93 -18.68 36.14
N ARG A 387 -22.48 -18.18 35.05
CA ARG A 387 -21.71 -17.81 33.86
C ARG A 387 -21.99 -16.40 33.47
N TYR A 388 -21.05 -15.74 32.83
CA TYR A 388 -21.17 -14.35 32.36
C TYR A 388 -20.63 -14.17 30.94
N ILE A 389 -21.03 -13.07 30.31
CA ILE A 389 -20.48 -12.61 29.04
C ILE A 389 -19.32 -11.64 29.32
N SER A 390 -18.14 -11.88 28.74
CA SER A 390 -16.98 -10.99 28.91
C SER A 390 -17.25 -9.60 28.32
N GLU A 391 -16.53 -8.59 28.81
CA GLU A 391 -16.73 -7.18 28.39
C GLU A 391 -16.63 -6.97 26.87
N GLY A 392 -15.71 -7.70 26.21
CA GLY A 392 -15.60 -7.63 24.75
C GLY A 392 -16.85 -8.13 24.02
N TRP A 393 -17.54 -9.15 24.57
CA TRP A 393 -18.82 -9.61 24.03
C TRP A 393 -19.97 -8.67 24.41
N GLN A 394 -19.96 -8.12 25.63
CA GLN A 394 -20.97 -7.12 26.06
C GLN A 394 -21.00 -5.92 25.09
N LYS A 395 -19.82 -5.37 24.75
CA LYS A 395 -19.71 -4.27 23.77
C LYS A 395 -20.28 -4.62 22.39
N LYS A 396 -20.14 -5.87 21.94
CA LYS A 396 -20.68 -6.35 20.66
C LYS A 396 -22.22 -6.49 20.70
N VAL A 397 -22.76 -6.86 21.84
CA VAL A 397 -24.22 -6.88 22.07
C VAL A 397 -24.74 -5.44 22.13
N GLU A 398 -24.09 -4.56 22.87
CA GLU A 398 -24.49 -3.14 23.02
C GLU A 398 -24.40 -2.38 21.71
N SER A 399 -23.43 -2.70 20.85
CA SER A 399 -23.29 -2.11 19.50
C SER A 399 -24.24 -2.70 18.45
N GLY A 400 -25.00 -3.74 18.79
CA GLY A 400 -25.93 -4.41 17.86
C GLY A 400 -25.29 -5.39 16.88
N VAL A 401 -23.97 -5.61 16.97
CA VAL A 401 -23.25 -6.63 16.18
C VAL A 401 -23.77 -8.03 16.47
N ILE A 402 -24.16 -8.29 17.72
CA ILE A 402 -24.87 -9.49 18.14
C ILE A 402 -26.27 -9.08 18.56
N LYS A 403 -27.27 -9.68 17.94
CA LYS A 403 -28.68 -9.34 18.19
C LYS A 403 -29.19 -10.02 19.46
N VAL A 404 -29.91 -9.28 20.30
CA VAL A 404 -30.68 -9.83 21.39
C VAL A 404 -32.05 -10.22 20.84
N ILE A 405 -32.37 -11.53 20.90
CA ILE A 405 -33.64 -12.08 20.40
C ILE A 405 -34.66 -12.33 21.50
N GLY A 406 -34.28 -12.14 22.77
CA GLY A 406 -35.16 -12.31 23.92
C GLY A 406 -34.41 -12.41 25.24
N LYS A 407 -35.12 -12.78 26.29
CA LYS A 407 -34.57 -13.08 27.62
C LYS A 407 -34.96 -14.49 28.03
N ALA A 408 -34.02 -15.19 28.69
CA ALA A 408 -34.31 -16.47 29.36
C ALA A 408 -35.06 -16.28 30.68
N GLU A 409 -35.50 -17.37 31.29
CA GLU A 409 -36.25 -17.39 32.55
C GLU A 409 -35.48 -16.74 33.70
N ASP A 410 -34.17 -16.85 33.70
CA ASP A 410 -33.27 -16.24 34.70
C ASP A 410 -32.96 -14.75 34.41
N GLY A 411 -33.57 -14.19 33.39
CA GLY A 411 -33.36 -12.80 32.95
C GLY A 411 -32.14 -12.59 32.04
N SER A 412 -31.36 -13.65 31.75
CA SER A 412 -30.22 -13.52 30.85
C SER A 412 -30.65 -13.37 29.41
N VAL A 413 -29.83 -12.63 28.62
CA VAL A 413 -30.13 -12.36 27.21
C VAL A 413 -29.99 -13.63 26.36
N LEU A 414 -30.96 -13.83 25.47
CA LEU A 414 -30.88 -14.80 24.38
C LEU A 414 -30.28 -14.09 23.17
N LEU A 415 -29.19 -14.62 22.68
CA LEU A 415 -28.39 -13.99 21.63
C LEU A 415 -28.50 -14.77 20.34
N ASP A 416 -28.69 -14.05 19.24
CA ASP A 416 -28.50 -14.60 17.90
C ASP A 416 -27.09 -14.22 17.41
N ASP A 417 -26.24 -15.20 17.39
CA ASP A 417 -24.86 -15.11 16.94
C ASP A 417 -24.62 -15.96 15.67
N SER A 418 -25.70 -16.34 14.97
CA SER A 418 -25.66 -17.17 13.76
C SER A 418 -24.89 -16.50 12.62
N ASP A 419 -25.04 -15.19 12.48
CA ASP A 419 -24.42 -14.36 11.43
C ASP A 419 -23.07 -13.75 11.88
N TYR A 420 -22.65 -14.04 13.13
CA TYR A 420 -21.43 -13.45 13.66
C TYR A 420 -20.19 -14.19 13.18
N GLU A 421 -19.37 -13.49 12.39
CA GLU A 421 -18.03 -13.92 12.01
C GLU A 421 -16.98 -13.32 12.93
N LYS A 422 -16.13 -14.15 13.48
CA LYS A 422 -15.07 -13.71 14.38
C LYS A 422 -13.98 -12.99 13.61
N GLU A 423 -13.83 -11.71 13.83
CA GLU A 423 -12.68 -10.95 13.35
C GLU A 423 -11.46 -11.17 14.25
N PHE A 424 -10.30 -11.36 13.63
CA PHE A 424 -9.03 -11.47 14.34
C PHE A 424 -7.86 -10.97 13.49
N VAL A 425 -6.74 -10.67 14.15
CA VAL A 425 -5.47 -10.39 13.51
C VAL A 425 -4.62 -11.66 13.58
N PRO A 426 -4.17 -12.22 12.46
CA PRO A 426 -3.35 -13.43 12.47
C PRO A 426 -1.94 -13.15 13.01
N GLY A 427 -1.20 -14.21 13.33
CA GLY A 427 0.22 -14.12 13.61
C GLY A 427 1.02 -13.73 12.38
N ASN A 428 2.30 -13.43 12.56
CA ASN A 428 3.20 -12.98 11.49
C ASN A 428 3.89 -14.12 10.72
N GLN A 429 3.42 -15.35 10.86
CA GLN A 429 3.83 -16.48 10.06
C GLN A 429 2.63 -17.04 9.31
N TRP A 430 2.68 -16.90 7.98
CA TRP A 430 1.57 -17.23 7.09
C TRP A 430 1.86 -18.51 6.31
N TRP A 431 1.05 -19.52 6.54
CA TRP A 431 1.05 -20.76 5.78
C TRP A 431 -0.35 -20.95 5.18
N ILE A 432 -0.63 -20.16 4.16
CA ILE A 432 -1.97 -20.03 3.57
C ILE A 432 -1.95 -20.67 2.19
N PRO A 433 -2.78 -21.69 1.93
CA PRO A 433 -2.80 -22.39 0.64
C PRO A 433 -3.04 -21.49 -0.58
N SER A 434 -3.90 -20.48 -0.46
CA SER A 434 -4.18 -19.52 -1.53
C SER A 434 -3.00 -18.58 -1.84
N HIS A 435 -1.96 -18.53 -0.99
CA HIS A 435 -0.75 -17.75 -1.24
C HIS A 435 0.27 -18.47 -2.15
N ASP A 436 0.00 -19.72 -2.56
CA ASP A 436 0.89 -20.46 -3.48
C ASP A 436 1.05 -19.71 -4.81
N ALA A 437 2.28 -19.24 -5.06
CA ALA A 437 2.62 -18.46 -6.23
C ALA A 437 2.60 -19.28 -7.54
N THR A 438 2.74 -20.60 -7.46
CA THR A 438 2.64 -21.49 -8.63
C THR A 438 1.20 -21.60 -9.07
N GLU A 439 0.28 -21.88 -8.15
CA GLU A 439 -1.13 -22.07 -8.48
C GLU A 439 -1.84 -20.74 -8.79
N PHE A 440 -1.69 -19.77 -7.92
CA PHE A 440 -2.47 -18.52 -7.96
C PHE A 440 -1.68 -17.30 -8.46
N GLY A 441 -0.41 -17.50 -8.79
CA GLY A 441 0.41 -16.58 -9.55
C GLY A 441 0.59 -17.08 -10.98
N SER A 442 1.50 -18.06 -11.18
CA SER A 442 1.93 -18.51 -12.51
C SER A 442 0.85 -19.18 -13.33
N LYS A 443 0.06 -20.12 -12.77
CA LYS A 443 -1.03 -20.79 -13.49
C LYS A 443 -2.17 -19.83 -13.80
N LEU A 444 -2.55 -18.97 -12.85
CA LEU A 444 -3.57 -17.95 -13.06
C LEU A 444 -3.17 -17.01 -14.21
N LEU A 445 -1.96 -16.45 -14.14
CA LEU A 445 -1.45 -15.56 -15.17
C LEU A 445 -1.37 -16.23 -16.55
N THR A 446 -0.86 -17.47 -16.58
CA THR A 446 -0.79 -18.25 -17.81
C THR A 446 -2.18 -18.51 -18.41
N GLY A 447 -3.20 -18.69 -17.58
CA GLY A 447 -4.60 -18.82 -18.02
C GLY A 447 -5.15 -17.53 -18.64
N ILE A 448 -4.66 -16.36 -18.21
CA ILE A 448 -5.11 -15.05 -18.69
C ILE A 448 -4.36 -14.62 -19.96
N ILE A 449 -3.02 -14.62 -19.94
CA ILE A 449 -2.21 -14.04 -21.03
C ILE A 449 -1.24 -15.02 -21.68
N GLY A 450 -1.24 -16.31 -21.28
CA GLY A 450 -0.23 -17.28 -21.71
C GLY A 450 1.05 -17.18 -20.89
N LYS A 451 2.05 -17.99 -21.24
CA LYS A 451 3.35 -18.06 -20.55
C LYS A 451 4.23 -16.89 -20.99
N ARG A 452 4.11 -15.75 -20.33
CA ARG A 452 4.81 -14.50 -20.67
C ARG A 452 5.64 -13.89 -19.53
N PHE A 453 5.52 -14.44 -18.33
CA PHE A 453 6.21 -13.91 -17.14
C PHE A 453 6.54 -15.02 -16.15
N SER A 454 7.72 -14.98 -15.53
CA SER A 454 8.28 -16.15 -14.83
C SER A 454 7.84 -16.25 -13.36
N PHE A 455 7.70 -15.15 -12.63
CA PHE A 455 7.55 -15.15 -11.18
C PHE A 455 6.42 -14.21 -10.69
N PRO A 456 5.17 -14.36 -11.16
CA PRO A 456 4.08 -13.54 -10.66
C PRO A 456 3.70 -13.95 -9.23
N LYS A 457 3.39 -12.97 -8.40
CA LYS A 457 2.83 -13.20 -7.06
C LYS A 457 1.43 -13.80 -7.13
N SER A 458 1.04 -14.56 -6.10
CA SER A 458 -0.36 -14.93 -5.92
C SER A 458 -1.22 -13.68 -5.77
N VAL A 459 -2.33 -13.60 -6.52
CA VAL A 459 -3.28 -12.50 -6.41
C VAL A 459 -3.88 -12.42 -5.00
N TYR A 460 -4.08 -13.57 -4.36
CA TYR A 460 -4.65 -13.65 -3.01
C TYR A 460 -3.66 -13.22 -1.92
N ALA A 461 -2.37 -13.54 -2.09
CA ALA A 461 -1.35 -13.06 -1.15
C ALA A 461 -1.26 -11.53 -1.16
N VAL A 462 -1.32 -10.91 -2.35
CA VAL A 462 -1.35 -9.45 -2.48
C VAL A 462 -2.66 -8.87 -1.94
N GLN A 463 -3.80 -9.48 -2.29
CA GLN A 463 -5.11 -9.07 -1.82
C GLN A 463 -5.19 -9.07 -0.29
N ASP A 464 -4.76 -10.16 0.34
CA ASP A 464 -4.87 -10.33 1.79
C ASP A 464 -3.98 -9.34 2.56
N VAL A 465 -2.74 -9.13 2.10
CA VAL A 465 -1.89 -8.14 2.78
C VAL A 465 -2.43 -6.72 2.63
N LEU A 466 -2.99 -6.35 1.48
CA LEU A 466 -3.67 -5.07 1.27
C LEU A 466 -4.92 -4.96 2.14
N ARG A 467 -5.75 -6.01 2.21
CA ARG A 467 -7.01 -6.05 2.96
C ARG A 467 -6.84 -5.63 4.41
N PHE A 468 -5.76 -6.03 5.08
CA PHE A 468 -5.49 -5.66 6.47
C PHE A 468 -5.34 -4.15 6.71
N PHE A 469 -5.03 -3.37 5.67
CA PHE A 469 -4.75 -1.93 5.80
C PHE A 469 -5.73 -1.03 5.06
N VAL A 470 -6.38 -1.52 4.01
CA VAL A 470 -7.26 -0.70 3.18
C VAL A 470 -8.73 -1.14 3.18
N LYS A 471 -9.12 -2.17 3.95
CA LYS A 471 -10.53 -2.61 4.02
C LYS A 471 -11.47 -1.48 4.47
N SER A 472 -11.07 -0.73 5.49
CA SER A 472 -11.83 0.42 5.99
C SER A 472 -11.72 1.66 5.09
N LYS A 473 -10.74 1.72 4.19
CA LYS A 473 -10.48 2.84 3.29
C LYS A 473 -11.01 2.51 1.90
N LYS A 474 -12.32 2.67 1.70
CA LYS A 474 -13.01 2.30 0.45
C LYS A 474 -12.54 3.06 -0.78
N ASN A 475 -11.97 4.26 -0.61
CA ASN A 475 -11.47 5.12 -1.67
C ASN A 475 -9.93 5.25 -1.65
N ALA A 476 -9.22 4.28 -1.04
CA ALA A 476 -7.78 4.34 -0.91
C ALA A 476 -7.08 4.47 -2.27
N LEU A 477 -6.02 5.28 -2.30
CA LEU A 477 -5.10 5.36 -3.43
C LEU A 477 -3.90 4.44 -3.16
N ILE A 478 -3.72 3.46 -4.03
CA ILE A 478 -2.71 2.41 -3.91
C ILE A 478 -1.68 2.59 -5.02
N LEU A 479 -0.40 2.56 -4.68
CA LEU A 479 0.71 2.66 -5.63
C LEU A 479 1.55 1.39 -5.59
N ASP A 480 1.88 0.87 -6.78
CA ASP A 480 2.91 -0.15 -6.96
C ASP A 480 3.89 0.30 -8.04
N PHE A 481 5.11 0.62 -7.62
CA PHE A 481 6.15 1.10 -8.55
C PHE A 481 7.19 0.02 -8.92
N PHE A 482 6.88 -1.24 -8.62
CA PHE A 482 7.53 -2.44 -9.14
C PHE A 482 6.47 -3.41 -9.66
N ALA A 483 5.53 -2.91 -10.45
CA ALA A 483 4.29 -3.61 -10.76
C ALA A 483 4.48 -4.94 -11.53
N GLY A 484 5.58 -5.12 -12.26
CA GLY A 484 5.89 -6.36 -12.97
C GLY A 484 4.72 -6.89 -13.79
N SER A 485 4.11 -7.99 -13.35
CA SER A 485 2.96 -8.57 -14.06
C SER A 485 1.61 -7.87 -13.77
N GLY A 486 1.53 -6.85 -12.92
CA GLY A 486 0.28 -6.14 -12.60
C GLY A 486 -0.62 -6.87 -11.61
N THR A 487 -0.06 -7.68 -10.72
CA THR A 487 -0.84 -8.44 -9.72
C THR A 487 -1.59 -7.51 -8.76
N THR A 488 -1.00 -6.40 -8.38
CA THR A 488 -1.57 -5.45 -7.42
C THR A 488 -2.88 -4.85 -7.92
N LEU A 489 -2.98 -4.43 -9.18
CA LEU A 489 -4.21 -3.89 -9.73
C LEU A 489 -5.31 -4.96 -9.77
N HIS A 490 -4.98 -6.20 -10.14
CA HIS A 490 -5.92 -7.32 -10.12
C HIS A 490 -6.45 -7.57 -8.69
N ALA A 491 -5.57 -7.56 -7.69
CA ALA A 491 -5.95 -7.71 -6.27
C ALA A 491 -6.83 -6.56 -5.77
N VAL A 492 -6.55 -5.32 -6.18
CA VAL A 492 -7.36 -4.14 -5.84
C VAL A 492 -8.75 -4.23 -6.44
N ASN A 493 -8.87 -4.65 -7.70
CA ASN A 493 -10.16 -4.88 -8.34
C ASN A 493 -10.97 -5.97 -7.62
N LEU A 494 -10.30 -7.04 -7.19
CA LEU A 494 -10.96 -8.10 -6.43
C LEU A 494 -11.46 -7.60 -5.07
N LEU A 495 -10.67 -6.79 -4.36
CA LEU A 495 -11.09 -6.14 -3.11
C LEU A 495 -12.31 -5.22 -3.31
N ASN A 496 -12.31 -4.44 -4.39
CA ASN A 496 -13.44 -3.56 -4.72
C ASN A 496 -14.71 -4.37 -5.04
N ALA A 497 -14.57 -5.47 -5.78
CA ALA A 497 -15.69 -6.35 -6.11
C ALA A 497 -16.27 -7.05 -4.86
N GLU A 498 -15.44 -7.41 -3.88
CA GLU A 498 -15.88 -8.06 -2.65
C GLU A 498 -16.67 -7.12 -1.72
N ASP A 499 -16.30 -5.85 -1.65
CA ASP A 499 -16.82 -4.97 -0.61
C ASP A 499 -17.42 -3.67 -1.12
N GLY A 500 -17.60 -3.53 -2.44
CA GLY A 500 -18.15 -2.33 -3.07
C GLY A 500 -17.27 -1.10 -2.94
N GLY A 501 -15.95 -1.28 -2.79
CA GLY A 501 -14.99 -0.19 -2.70
C GLY A 501 -14.69 0.46 -4.06
N ASN A 502 -14.13 1.67 -4.00
CA ASN A 502 -13.66 2.45 -5.15
C ASN A 502 -12.17 2.78 -5.04
N ARG A 503 -11.38 1.81 -4.56
CA ARG A 503 -9.93 1.99 -4.43
C ARG A 503 -9.30 2.11 -5.79
N ARG A 504 -8.46 3.12 -5.97
CA ARG A 504 -7.72 3.37 -7.20
C ARG A 504 -6.31 2.83 -7.10
N CYS A 505 -5.78 2.33 -8.21
CA CYS A 505 -4.43 1.78 -8.29
C CYS A 505 -3.61 2.48 -9.37
N ILE A 506 -2.40 2.89 -9.01
CA ILE A 506 -1.39 3.39 -9.94
C ILE A 506 -0.29 2.33 -10.00
N LEU A 507 -0.08 1.76 -11.18
CA LEU A 507 1.02 0.84 -11.46
C LEU A 507 2.11 1.57 -12.22
N VAL A 508 3.35 1.37 -11.80
CA VAL A 508 4.53 1.79 -12.55
C VAL A 508 5.41 0.57 -12.82
N THR A 509 5.77 0.36 -14.05
CA THR A 509 6.70 -0.69 -14.47
C THR A 509 7.55 -0.23 -15.65
N ASN A 510 8.80 -0.66 -15.69
CA ASN A 510 9.62 -0.47 -16.87
C ASN A 510 9.12 -1.36 -18.03
N ASN A 511 9.63 -1.10 -19.23
CA ASN A 511 9.32 -1.88 -20.41
C ASN A 511 10.53 -2.74 -20.83
N GLU A 512 11.14 -3.43 -19.89
CA GLU A 512 12.29 -4.28 -20.13
C GLU A 512 11.91 -5.52 -20.91
N VAL A 513 12.69 -5.83 -21.94
CA VAL A 513 12.56 -7.04 -22.78
C VAL A 513 13.45 -8.14 -22.17
N SER A 514 12.99 -9.39 -22.19
CA SER A 514 13.77 -10.52 -21.69
C SER A 514 15.10 -10.69 -22.46
N ALA A 515 16.12 -11.22 -21.81
CA ALA A 515 17.44 -11.42 -22.45
C ALA A 515 17.36 -12.32 -23.71
N GLU A 516 16.46 -13.32 -23.70
CA GLU A 516 16.26 -14.21 -24.85
C GLU A 516 15.65 -13.46 -26.03
N GLU A 517 14.57 -12.71 -25.79
CA GLU A 517 13.87 -11.91 -26.81
C GLU A 517 14.76 -10.76 -27.32
N ALA A 518 15.50 -10.08 -26.43
CA ALA A 518 16.46 -9.04 -26.81
C ALA A 518 17.50 -9.56 -27.79
N THR A 519 18.10 -10.73 -27.51
CA THR A 519 19.09 -11.36 -28.40
C THR A 519 18.46 -11.71 -29.80
N GLU A 520 17.20 -12.09 -29.84
CA GLU A 520 16.54 -12.39 -31.11
C GLU A 520 16.19 -11.11 -31.91
N LEU A 521 15.81 -10.04 -31.22
CA LEU A 521 15.56 -8.73 -31.84
C LEU A 521 16.85 -8.12 -32.41
N GLU A 522 17.94 -8.16 -31.64
CA GLU A 522 19.25 -7.67 -32.07
C GLU A 522 19.76 -8.40 -33.34
N LYS A 523 19.55 -9.72 -33.44
CA LYS A 523 19.87 -10.47 -34.66
C LYS A 523 19.08 -9.98 -35.88
N LYS A 524 17.92 -9.38 -35.67
CA LYS A 524 17.08 -8.80 -36.73
C LYS A 524 17.39 -7.33 -37.00
N GLY A 525 18.36 -6.74 -36.25
CA GLY A 525 18.76 -5.34 -36.34
C GLY A 525 17.79 -4.38 -35.62
N ILE A 526 16.88 -4.91 -34.78
CA ILE A 526 15.91 -4.13 -33.98
C ILE A 526 16.59 -3.74 -32.66
N LYS A 527 16.49 -2.47 -32.27
CA LYS A 527 17.22 -1.89 -31.13
C LYS A 527 16.27 -1.37 -30.05
N PRO A 528 16.73 -1.19 -28.81
CA PRO A 528 15.96 -0.53 -27.76
C PRO A 528 15.39 0.82 -28.21
N GLY A 529 14.09 1.03 -27.96
CA GLY A 529 13.33 2.21 -28.42
C GLY A 529 12.68 2.08 -29.79
N ASP A 530 12.93 1.01 -30.54
CA ASP A 530 12.16 0.70 -31.75
C ASP A 530 10.77 0.14 -31.38
N PRO A 531 9.72 0.39 -32.20
CA PRO A 531 8.37 -0.05 -31.88
C PRO A 531 8.25 -1.56 -31.64
N GLU A 532 8.95 -2.37 -32.45
CA GLU A 532 8.96 -3.85 -32.33
C GLU A 532 9.64 -4.31 -31.05
N TRP A 533 10.68 -3.60 -30.60
CA TRP A 533 11.33 -3.86 -29.31
C TRP A 533 10.38 -3.56 -28.18
N ASP A 534 9.79 -2.36 -28.18
CA ASP A 534 8.90 -1.90 -27.12
C ASP A 534 7.66 -2.79 -26.96
N GLN A 535 7.17 -3.43 -28.02
CA GLN A 535 6.01 -4.35 -27.96
C GLN A 535 6.25 -5.64 -27.14
N LEU A 536 7.49 -6.05 -26.98
CA LEU A 536 7.85 -7.25 -26.22
C LEU A 536 8.26 -6.95 -24.76
N GLY A 537 8.31 -5.69 -24.40
CA GLY A 537 8.64 -5.29 -23.02
C GLY A 537 7.53 -5.60 -22.01
N ILE A 538 7.90 -5.74 -20.75
CA ILE A 538 7.02 -6.15 -19.63
C ILE A 538 5.75 -5.31 -19.56
N ALA A 539 5.85 -3.99 -19.67
CA ALA A 539 4.69 -3.10 -19.58
C ALA A 539 3.64 -3.42 -20.64
N ARG A 540 4.06 -3.61 -21.90
CA ARG A 540 3.17 -3.77 -23.07
C ARG A 540 2.79 -5.22 -23.32
N TYR A 541 3.68 -6.17 -23.03
CA TYR A 541 3.49 -7.58 -23.32
C TYR A 541 2.84 -8.36 -22.17
N VAL A 542 2.98 -7.86 -20.94
CA VAL A 542 2.51 -8.56 -19.72
C VAL A 542 1.52 -7.74 -18.93
N THR A 543 1.95 -6.57 -18.41
CA THR A 543 1.20 -5.77 -17.42
C THR A 543 -0.12 -5.26 -17.99
N TRP A 544 -0.07 -4.59 -19.13
CA TRP A 544 -1.26 -4.04 -19.76
C TRP A 544 -2.23 -5.13 -20.26
N PRO A 545 -1.79 -6.17 -21.01
CA PRO A 545 -2.68 -7.26 -21.38
C PRO A 545 -3.35 -7.97 -20.20
N ARG A 546 -2.62 -8.21 -19.09
CA ARG A 546 -3.23 -8.76 -17.89
C ARG A 546 -4.30 -7.83 -17.32
N THR A 547 -4.02 -6.52 -17.25
CA THR A 547 -4.97 -5.52 -16.78
C THR A 547 -6.25 -5.57 -17.60
N VAL A 548 -6.15 -5.51 -18.93
CA VAL A 548 -7.29 -5.55 -19.85
C VAL A 548 -8.08 -6.86 -19.69
N CYS A 549 -7.38 -7.99 -19.71
CA CYS A 549 -8.01 -9.31 -19.67
C CYS A 549 -8.72 -9.57 -18.32
N SER A 550 -8.09 -9.20 -17.19
CA SER A 550 -8.70 -9.38 -15.88
C SER A 550 -9.94 -8.50 -15.69
N ILE A 551 -9.89 -7.24 -16.15
CA ILE A 551 -11.03 -6.33 -16.07
C ILE A 551 -12.16 -6.81 -16.96
N LYS A 552 -11.87 -7.32 -18.18
CA LYS A 552 -12.89 -7.86 -19.10
C LYS A 552 -13.39 -9.26 -18.75
N GLY A 553 -12.74 -9.98 -17.86
CA GLY A 553 -13.08 -11.38 -17.53
C GLY A 553 -12.79 -12.38 -18.66
N CYS A 554 -11.81 -12.09 -19.52
CA CYS A 554 -11.47 -12.95 -20.66
C CYS A 554 -9.95 -13.19 -20.77
N ASP A 555 -9.54 -14.22 -21.49
CA ASP A 555 -8.14 -14.45 -21.84
C ASP A 555 -7.69 -13.52 -22.99
N ILE A 556 -6.40 -13.57 -23.31
CA ILE A 556 -5.80 -12.76 -24.39
C ILE A 556 -6.39 -13.08 -25.79
N LYS A 557 -7.12 -14.19 -25.93
CA LYS A 557 -7.81 -14.59 -27.17
C LYS A 557 -9.30 -14.22 -27.14
N GLY A 558 -9.75 -13.49 -26.09
CA GLY A 558 -11.14 -13.08 -25.91
C GLY A 558 -12.08 -14.18 -25.39
N LYS A 559 -11.56 -15.34 -24.92
CA LYS A 559 -12.41 -16.39 -24.33
C LYS A 559 -12.68 -16.08 -22.87
N PRO A 560 -13.92 -16.26 -22.37
CA PRO A 560 -14.24 -16.06 -20.96
C PRO A 560 -13.32 -16.87 -20.03
N LEU A 561 -12.85 -16.27 -18.97
CA LEU A 561 -12.07 -16.93 -17.92
C LEU A 561 -12.94 -17.97 -17.22
N LYS A 562 -12.34 -19.05 -16.73
CA LYS A 562 -13.06 -20.15 -16.10
C LYS A 562 -12.85 -20.16 -14.59
N GLY A 563 -13.93 -20.47 -13.86
CA GLY A 563 -13.92 -20.65 -12.41
C GLY A 563 -14.27 -19.37 -11.66
N LYS A 564 -14.29 -19.50 -10.33
CA LYS A 564 -14.53 -18.39 -9.40
C LYS A 564 -13.25 -18.00 -8.69
N TYR A 565 -13.18 -16.74 -8.20
CA TYR A 565 -12.16 -16.36 -7.27
C TYR A 565 -12.35 -17.08 -5.93
N ILE A 566 -11.24 -17.50 -5.32
CA ILE A 566 -11.27 -18.31 -4.09
C ILE A 566 -11.97 -17.54 -2.97
N ASN A 567 -12.74 -18.26 -2.16
CA ASN A 567 -13.50 -17.72 -1.03
C ASN A 567 -14.50 -16.61 -1.40
N THR A 568 -14.91 -16.55 -2.66
CA THR A 568 -15.91 -15.60 -3.16
C THR A 568 -16.94 -16.29 -4.05
N ASP A 569 -18.07 -15.62 -4.31
CA ASP A 569 -19.04 -16.01 -5.33
C ASP A 569 -18.81 -15.31 -6.68
N ILE A 570 -17.67 -14.65 -6.86
CA ILE A 570 -17.35 -13.87 -8.05
C ILE A 570 -16.79 -14.80 -9.14
N ASP A 571 -17.51 -14.95 -10.24
CA ASP A 571 -17.02 -15.66 -11.42
C ASP A 571 -15.96 -14.82 -12.14
N MET A 572 -14.82 -15.43 -12.48
CA MET A 572 -13.73 -14.73 -13.19
C MET A 572 -14.18 -14.18 -14.56
N ALA A 573 -15.16 -14.82 -15.19
CA ALA A 573 -15.73 -14.40 -16.48
C ALA A 573 -16.51 -13.08 -16.39
N ASN A 574 -16.96 -12.68 -15.21
CA ASN A 574 -17.70 -11.42 -15.03
C ASN A 574 -16.80 -10.19 -15.16
N GLY A 575 -15.48 -10.38 -14.99
CA GLY A 575 -14.55 -9.27 -14.93
C GLY A 575 -14.83 -8.30 -13.77
N PHE A 576 -14.44 -7.05 -13.94
CA PHE A 576 -14.58 -6.02 -12.91
C PHE A 576 -15.20 -4.74 -13.49
N THR A 577 -16.01 -4.04 -12.68
CA THR A 577 -16.62 -2.76 -13.05
C THR A 577 -15.65 -1.60 -12.82
N SER A 578 -14.54 -1.61 -13.56
CA SER A 578 -13.50 -0.59 -13.50
C SER A 578 -12.97 -0.27 -14.89
N ASN A 579 -12.27 0.85 -15.00
CA ASN A 579 -11.64 1.37 -16.19
C ASN A 579 -10.14 1.51 -15.96
N ALA A 580 -9.35 1.61 -17.04
CA ALA A 580 -7.91 1.80 -16.91
C ALA A 580 -7.34 2.63 -18.07
N MET A 581 -6.32 3.44 -17.75
CA MET A 581 -5.50 4.17 -18.72
C MET A 581 -4.08 3.64 -18.71
N PHE A 582 -3.50 3.51 -19.91
CA PHE A 582 -2.11 3.13 -20.09
C PHE A 582 -1.31 4.29 -20.68
N PHE A 583 -0.26 4.68 -19.97
CA PHE A 583 0.62 5.77 -20.35
C PHE A 583 2.06 5.31 -20.52
N LYS A 584 2.83 6.04 -21.34
CA LYS A 584 4.29 6.04 -21.33
C LYS A 584 4.78 7.37 -20.74
N LEU A 585 5.69 7.32 -19.80
CA LEU A 585 6.43 8.49 -19.37
C LEU A 585 7.47 8.81 -20.43
N GLY A 586 7.34 9.94 -21.06
CA GLY A 586 8.31 10.49 -22.02
C GLY A 586 8.92 11.78 -21.50
N PHE A 587 9.85 12.33 -22.26
CA PHE A 587 10.55 13.56 -21.90
C PHE A 587 10.54 14.52 -23.08
N LEU A 588 10.17 15.77 -22.85
CA LEU A 588 10.14 16.81 -23.86
C LEU A 588 11.50 17.50 -24.00
N ASP A 589 11.82 17.89 -25.22
CA ASP A 589 12.95 18.78 -25.47
C ASP A 589 12.68 20.16 -24.89
N LYS A 590 13.64 20.73 -24.15
CA LYS A 590 13.56 22.09 -23.60
C LYS A 590 13.18 23.15 -24.61
N THR A 591 13.62 23.01 -25.87
CA THR A 591 13.30 23.95 -26.95
C THR A 591 11.83 23.82 -27.42
N ALA A 592 11.30 22.59 -27.45
CA ALA A 592 9.90 22.34 -27.76
C ALA A 592 8.98 22.92 -26.68
N VAL A 593 9.40 22.82 -25.40
CA VAL A 593 8.76 23.46 -24.25
C VAL A 593 8.64 24.97 -24.42
N ALA A 594 9.74 25.64 -24.81
CA ALA A 594 9.76 27.09 -25.00
C ALA A 594 8.89 27.60 -26.19
N LEU A 595 8.46 26.72 -27.10
CA LEU A 595 7.63 27.03 -28.25
C LEU A 595 6.11 26.94 -28.02
N GLY A 596 5.65 26.67 -26.81
CA GLY A 596 4.25 26.84 -26.42
C GLY A 596 3.28 25.71 -26.84
N ARG A 597 3.76 24.51 -27.16
CA ARG A 597 2.93 23.33 -27.48
C ARG A 597 2.77 22.44 -26.27
N GLN A 598 1.89 22.82 -25.29
CA GLN A 598 2.24 22.19 -24.01
C GLN A 598 1.06 21.79 -23.17
N LEU A 599 -0.10 22.35 -23.36
CA LEU A 599 -1.24 22.01 -22.51
C LEU A 599 -1.76 20.60 -22.78
N SER A 600 -1.85 20.21 -24.05
CA SER A 600 -2.25 18.84 -24.45
C SER A 600 -1.33 17.78 -23.85
N GLU A 601 -0.02 18.04 -23.82
CA GLU A 601 0.98 17.11 -23.26
C GLU A 601 0.90 17.03 -21.72
N LEU A 602 0.49 18.12 -21.07
CA LEU A 602 0.31 18.17 -19.62
C LEU A 602 -1.03 17.62 -19.15
N LEU A 603 -2.03 17.58 -20.00
CA LEU A 603 -3.40 17.26 -19.60
C LEU A 603 -3.52 15.92 -18.86
N PRO A 604 -2.84 14.83 -19.26
CA PRO A 604 -2.83 13.59 -18.51
C PRO A 604 -2.23 13.74 -17.10
N VAL A 605 -1.20 14.58 -16.94
CA VAL A 605 -0.57 14.85 -15.64
C VAL A 605 -1.53 15.64 -14.74
N LEU A 606 -2.23 16.63 -15.28
CA LEU A 606 -3.25 17.40 -14.56
C LEU A 606 -4.45 16.54 -14.20
N TRP A 607 -4.88 15.63 -15.07
CA TRP A 607 -5.93 14.67 -14.83
C TRP A 607 -5.59 13.72 -13.67
N LEU A 608 -4.36 13.19 -13.61
CA LEU A 608 -3.88 12.43 -12.46
C LEU A 608 -3.95 13.26 -11.17
N LYS A 609 -3.52 14.53 -11.21
CA LYS A 609 -3.53 15.43 -10.05
C LYS A 609 -4.95 15.76 -9.58
N ALA A 610 -5.91 15.81 -10.50
CA ALA A 610 -7.33 16.05 -10.20
C ALA A 610 -8.03 14.83 -9.58
N GLY A 611 -7.43 13.62 -9.62
CA GLY A 611 -7.95 12.44 -8.92
C GLY A 611 -8.43 11.30 -9.82
N LEU A 612 -8.05 11.27 -11.10
CA LEU A 612 -8.43 10.24 -12.08
C LEU A 612 -9.97 10.11 -12.27
N HIS A 613 -10.65 11.24 -12.41
CA HIS A 613 -12.09 11.25 -12.66
C HIS A 613 -12.38 11.23 -14.15
N GLY A 614 -13.34 10.41 -14.58
CA GLY A 614 -13.68 10.20 -15.99
C GLY A 614 -12.53 9.66 -16.83
N GLN A 615 -12.74 9.55 -18.13
CA GLN A 615 -11.66 9.22 -19.06
C GLN A 615 -10.66 10.38 -19.17
N CYS A 616 -9.36 10.07 -19.31
CA CYS A 616 -8.34 11.08 -19.51
C CYS A 616 -8.71 11.98 -20.71
N PRO A 617 -8.83 13.30 -20.52
CA PRO A 617 -9.27 14.20 -21.58
C PRO A 617 -8.19 14.38 -22.65
N VAL A 618 -8.64 14.68 -23.87
CA VAL A 618 -7.79 15.05 -25.01
C VAL A 618 -8.28 16.40 -25.54
N LEU A 619 -7.35 17.35 -25.72
CA LEU A 619 -7.68 18.63 -26.36
C LEU A 619 -7.52 18.52 -27.87
N GLU A 620 -8.53 18.99 -28.59
CA GLU A 620 -8.48 19.11 -30.05
C GLU A 620 -7.68 20.33 -30.52
N ASN A 621 -7.54 21.33 -29.63
CA ASN A 621 -6.90 22.60 -29.99
C ASN A 621 -6.12 23.19 -28.81
N ASP A 622 -4.81 23.33 -28.95
CA ASP A 622 -3.92 23.92 -27.93
C ASP A 622 -4.06 25.44 -27.75
N LYS A 623 -4.93 26.10 -28.53
CA LYS A 623 -5.11 27.56 -28.50
C LYS A 623 -6.32 28.02 -27.70
N GLU A 624 -6.92 27.13 -26.95
CA GLU A 624 -8.04 27.50 -26.08
C GLU A 624 -7.58 28.41 -24.92
N ALA A 625 -8.38 29.43 -24.63
CA ALA A 625 -8.09 30.39 -23.57
C ALA A 625 -8.55 29.88 -22.19
N LEU A 626 -9.49 28.94 -22.16
CA LEU A 626 -10.01 28.27 -20.99
C LEU A 626 -10.53 26.87 -21.37
N VAL A 627 -10.47 25.92 -20.43
CA VAL A 627 -10.93 24.54 -20.61
C VAL A 627 -11.76 24.15 -19.40
N ILE A 628 -13.00 23.70 -19.62
CA ILE A 628 -13.91 23.24 -18.58
C ILE A 628 -14.21 21.75 -18.82
N LEU A 629 -13.84 20.91 -17.87
CA LEU A 629 -13.93 19.45 -17.94
C LEU A 629 -14.73 18.91 -16.76
N PRO A 630 -16.07 19.00 -16.78
CA PRO A 630 -16.89 18.59 -15.64
C PRO A 630 -16.76 17.10 -15.31
N GLU A 631 -16.69 16.23 -16.32
CA GLU A 631 -16.52 14.78 -16.13
C GLU A 631 -15.18 14.42 -15.46
N ASN A 632 -14.18 15.29 -15.62
CA ASN A 632 -12.86 15.11 -15.00
C ASN A 632 -12.71 15.90 -13.69
N HIS A 633 -13.79 16.51 -13.20
CA HIS A 633 -13.83 17.35 -11.99
C HIS A 633 -12.81 18.50 -12.01
N MET A 634 -12.40 18.97 -13.18
CA MET A 634 -11.37 19.99 -13.28
C MET A 634 -11.68 21.07 -14.32
N ALA A 635 -11.04 22.24 -14.14
CA ALA A 635 -11.06 23.35 -15.06
C ALA A 635 -9.71 24.03 -15.13
N ILE A 636 -9.38 24.65 -16.28
CA ILE A 636 -8.09 25.30 -16.53
C ILE A 636 -8.35 26.67 -17.15
N LEU A 637 -7.86 27.73 -16.51
CA LEU A 637 -7.81 29.07 -17.10
C LEU A 637 -6.42 29.32 -17.67
N ILE A 638 -6.33 29.52 -18.98
CA ILE A 638 -5.07 29.70 -19.69
C ILE A 638 -4.78 31.19 -19.95
N ASP A 639 -5.81 31.97 -20.32
CA ASP A 639 -5.71 33.42 -20.50
C ASP A 639 -6.48 34.15 -19.39
N GLU A 640 -5.77 34.84 -18.52
CA GLU A 640 -6.33 35.60 -17.40
C GLU A 640 -7.41 36.61 -17.83
N LYS A 641 -7.32 37.15 -19.08
CA LYS A 641 -8.33 38.08 -19.62
C LYS A 641 -9.70 37.47 -19.76
N ARG A 642 -9.82 36.14 -19.77
CA ARG A 642 -11.08 35.42 -19.87
C ARG A 642 -11.61 34.98 -18.48
N TYR A 643 -11.07 35.52 -17.40
CA TYR A 643 -11.45 35.12 -16.04
C TYR A 643 -12.95 35.25 -15.75
N ILE A 644 -13.60 36.33 -16.19
CA ILE A 644 -15.05 36.55 -15.98
C ILE A 644 -15.87 35.46 -16.69
N GLU A 645 -15.48 35.12 -17.92
CA GLU A 645 -16.15 34.07 -18.68
C GLU A 645 -15.92 32.69 -18.02
N PHE A 646 -14.71 32.44 -17.60
CA PHE A 646 -14.34 31.22 -16.87
C PHE A 646 -15.18 31.03 -15.62
N VAL A 647 -15.34 32.07 -14.81
CA VAL A 647 -16.18 32.05 -13.60
C VAL A 647 -17.63 31.71 -13.95
N ASN A 648 -18.21 32.36 -14.96
CA ASN A 648 -19.59 32.12 -15.35
C ASN A 648 -19.83 30.69 -15.83
N GLN A 649 -18.84 30.07 -16.46
CA GLN A 649 -18.92 28.66 -16.89
C GLN A 649 -18.75 27.70 -15.72
N ILE A 650 -17.79 27.91 -14.81
CA ILE A 650 -17.57 27.03 -13.65
C ILE A 650 -18.78 27.01 -12.72
N ASP A 651 -19.42 28.15 -12.49
CA ASP A 651 -20.56 28.26 -11.59
C ASP A 651 -21.75 27.36 -12.02
N ALA A 652 -21.78 26.93 -13.30
CA ALA A 652 -22.75 25.99 -13.82
C ALA A 652 -22.47 24.51 -13.44
N TYR A 653 -21.26 24.20 -12.98
CA TYR A 653 -20.82 22.81 -12.73
C TYR A 653 -20.30 22.61 -11.29
N SER A 654 -21.17 22.16 -10.42
CA SER A 654 -20.83 21.90 -8.99
C SER A 654 -19.79 20.80 -8.79
N GLN A 655 -19.68 19.85 -9.73
CA GLN A 655 -18.75 18.72 -9.69
C GLN A 655 -17.29 19.12 -9.91
N ILE A 656 -16.97 20.32 -10.40
CA ILE A 656 -15.58 20.78 -10.53
C ILE A 656 -14.98 20.99 -9.15
N GLU A 657 -13.97 20.22 -8.81
CA GLU A 657 -13.25 20.27 -7.53
C GLU A 657 -11.86 20.91 -7.66
N THR A 658 -11.24 20.78 -8.83
CA THR A 658 -9.85 21.20 -9.06
C THR A 658 -9.78 22.27 -10.14
N ILE A 659 -9.10 23.38 -9.87
CA ILE A 659 -8.93 24.49 -10.81
C ILE A 659 -7.45 24.81 -10.99
N TYR A 660 -7.03 24.94 -12.24
CA TYR A 660 -5.68 25.35 -12.62
C TYR A 660 -5.71 26.74 -13.22
N PHE A 661 -4.86 27.64 -12.73
CA PHE A 661 -4.70 28.99 -13.24
C PHE A 661 -3.31 29.17 -13.84
N VAL A 662 -3.23 29.45 -15.13
CA VAL A 662 -1.96 29.75 -15.82
C VAL A 662 -1.68 31.24 -15.68
N THR A 663 -0.81 31.60 -14.75
CA THR A 663 -0.42 32.99 -14.47
C THR A 663 0.97 33.05 -13.87
N ASP A 664 1.75 34.08 -14.25
CA ASP A 664 3.04 34.40 -13.62
C ASP A 664 2.88 35.38 -12.46
N SER A 665 1.66 35.92 -12.26
CA SER A 665 1.34 36.88 -11.21
C SER A 665 0.83 36.18 -9.95
N GLU A 666 1.62 36.15 -8.89
CA GLU A 666 1.18 35.64 -7.60
C GLU A 666 -0.01 36.44 -7.01
N ALA A 667 0.00 37.77 -7.22
CA ALA A 667 -1.09 38.64 -6.79
C ALA A 667 -2.39 38.32 -7.56
N GLY A 668 -2.29 38.18 -8.90
CA GLY A 668 -3.42 37.77 -9.72
C GLY A 668 -3.96 36.40 -9.36
N TYR A 669 -3.07 35.45 -9.09
CA TYR A 669 -3.48 34.12 -8.61
C TYR A 669 -4.29 34.22 -7.30
N ARG A 670 -3.77 34.94 -6.30
CA ARG A 670 -4.46 35.12 -5.01
C ARG A 670 -5.83 35.78 -5.15
N GLU A 671 -5.95 36.75 -6.04
CA GLU A 671 -7.23 37.40 -6.33
C GLU A 671 -8.22 36.41 -6.94
N MET A 672 -7.80 35.67 -7.98
CA MET A 672 -8.65 34.70 -8.69
C MET A 672 -9.15 33.57 -7.77
N ILE A 673 -8.30 33.02 -6.90
CA ILE A 673 -8.66 31.92 -6.01
C ILE A 673 -9.56 32.34 -4.84
N SER A 674 -9.61 33.62 -4.48
CA SER A 674 -10.44 34.13 -3.38
C SER A 674 -11.92 33.77 -3.52
N ARG A 675 -12.38 33.55 -4.76
CA ARG A 675 -13.74 33.10 -5.08
C ARG A 675 -13.98 31.61 -4.82
N TYR A 676 -12.93 30.80 -4.73
CA TYR A 676 -13.01 29.34 -4.67
C TYR A 676 -12.37 28.74 -3.41
N PRO A 677 -12.81 29.15 -2.19
CA PRO A 677 -12.20 28.72 -0.94
C PRO A 677 -12.34 27.21 -0.69
N ASP A 678 -13.40 26.59 -1.26
CA ASP A 678 -13.73 25.17 -1.06
C ASP A 678 -13.17 24.28 -2.18
N LYS A 679 -12.50 24.84 -3.18
CA LYS A 679 -11.94 24.08 -4.31
C LYS A 679 -10.42 23.96 -4.19
N LYS A 680 -9.87 22.89 -4.73
CA LYS A 680 -8.41 22.71 -4.86
C LYS A 680 -7.92 23.60 -6.00
N THR A 681 -7.10 24.59 -5.72
CA THR A 681 -6.56 25.51 -6.72
C THR A 681 -5.06 25.37 -6.86
N TYR A 682 -4.57 25.44 -8.09
CA TYR A 682 -3.15 25.36 -8.39
C TYR A 682 -2.74 26.45 -9.36
N GLN A 683 -1.62 27.12 -9.05
CA GLN A 683 -0.98 28.04 -9.98
C GLN A 683 -0.10 27.24 -10.95
N LEU A 684 -0.27 27.48 -12.23
CA LEU A 684 0.67 27.06 -13.28
C LEU A 684 1.32 28.32 -13.84
N TYR A 685 2.64 28.36 -13.88
CA TYR A 685 3.33 29.44 -14.57
C TYR A 685 3.16 29.27 -16.08
N ARG A 686 3.36 30.34 -16.89
CA ARG A 686 3.24 30.27 -18.35
C ARG A 686 4.17 29.23 -18.95
N ASP A 687 5.37 29.13 -18.38
CA ASP A 687 6.29 28.04 -18.64
C ASP A 687 5.99 26.84 -17.69
N TYR A 688 4.76 26.35 -17.81
CA TYR A 688 4.19 25.42 -16.84
C TYR A 688 4.88 24.05 -16.81
N LEU A 689 5.66 23.69 -17.82
CA LEU A 689 6.49 22.48 -17.75
C LEU A 689 7.63 22.64 -16.75
N ASP A 690 8.09 23.86 -16.44
CA ASP A 690 9.07 24.07 -15.39
C ASP A 690 8.57 23.63 -14.00
N ASN A 691 7.26 23.57 -13.79
CA ASN A 691 6.68 23.02 -12.57
C ASN A 691 6.88 21.50 -12.44
N PHE A 692 7.02 20.81 -13.55
CA PHE A 692 7.12 19.34 -13.62
C PHE A 692 8.52 18.85 -14.00
N ARG A 693 9.54 19.72 -13.98
CA ARG A 693 10.92 19.27 -14.19
C ARG A 693 11.36 18.34 -13.07
N ILE A 694 12.00 17.25 -13.46
CA ILE A 694 12.54 16.23 -12.55
C ILE A 694 14.04 16.03 -12.78
N ASN A 695 14.67 15.11 -12.07
CA ASN A 695 16.09 14.78 -12.16
C ASN A 695 17.03 15.93 -11.70
N THR A 696 16.55 16.84 -10.86
CA THR A 696 17.33 18.04 -10.45
C THR A 696 18.28 17.83 -9.29
N GLY A 697 18.47 16.58 -8.82
CA GLY A 697 19.43 16.27 -7.76
C GLY A 697 19.11 16.79 -6.35
N ARG A 698 17.84 17.16 -6.07
CA ARG A 698 17.39 17.70 -4.78
C ARG A 698 16.94 16.62 -3.81
#